data_15cc29cbd1c684c322d110c8233de5fd
#
_entry.id   15cc29cbd1c684c322d110c8233de5fd
#
_cell.length_a   1.000
_cell.length_b   1.000
_cell.length_c   1.000
_cell.angle_alpha   90.00
_cell.angle_beta   90.00
_cell.angle_gamma   90.00
#
_symmetry.space_group_name_H-M   'P 1'
#
loop_
_entity.id
_entity.type
_entity.pdbx_description
1 polymer ?
#
loop_
_entity_poly.entity_id
_entity_poly.type
_entity_poly.pdbx_seq_one_letter_code
_entity_poly.pdbx_strand_id
1 'polypeptide(L)'
;MIPRLSALSALACLCAATTASAEPLSAEELFRAAPLGEASLSPDGKYLGTIVADGIDTRSLIVYDLKDLTPTALRGTDENDISTFRWISNDKLVFSLTFDKIWPQGLYAAKVTRITDFYPLNRYNATVVVGVPEERPGKVLLWYRSVTGNKSQSARITELDADQKHGDVLVRTIRAPKGGSIDGWLSDRRGELALCRTWSKGRFHLFQYTAASGEWTEVPLAANARAMAMDYDLHHAWVVIFTAGKGYELRRCNLSTGDLENPVLTDANYDIGTGILYFSPVEQKLAGVIYLQRKPVSFWFLKDFAVAQASIDKLRPDTDNVLVDFDKAVRKFLFTETGSQHPGTRELLDMGTKTIRGLGDAAPWLKDRPLRPVKPMNYKTRDGVRLEGYAAIPDGASPSHPVPLVVLVHGGPWLRDTAAYNPEVQFLVSRGYAVLQPNYRGSAGFTPEISHDHRFNFSRMHDDVTDATRAFVRTGIIDPKHVAIMGGSFGGYLAVAGVAFEGDLYCCAVTEAGVFDWRKQLKDDADTVESGESVPILDEAAKPGGDLARLDDISPINHADQIHAPVLIAHGIEDGVVDVEQSRKLAKVLRDRGVPVETFFRRIEGHGFFNYKDRVDFYHQVEAFLAANLGGATLTPVK
;
A
#
# COMPACT_ATOMS: atom_id res chain seq x y z
N MET A 1 28.38 -38.06 -75.57
CA MET A 1 28.11 -36.61 -75.43
C MET A 1 27.70 -36.38 -74.00
N ILE A 2 28.58 -35.79 -73.23
CA ILE A 2 28.40 -35.49 -71.82
C ILE A 2 28.04 -33.99 -71.69
N PRO A 3 26.98 -33.58 -71.03
CA PRO A 3 26.83 -32.19 -70.63
C PRO A 3 27.32 -31.96 -69.20
N ARG A 4 27.98 -30.84 -69.09
CA ARG A 4 28.65 -30.30 -67.87
C ARG A 4 27.67 -29.98 -66.73
N LEU A 5 28.03 -30.39 -65.49
CA LEU A 5 27.48 -29.86 -64.27
C LEU A 5 28.03 -28.48 -64.02
N SER A 6 27.13 -27.53 -63.84
CA SER A 6 27.42 -26.19 -63.30
C SER A 6 27.15 -26.22 -61.79
N ALA A 7 28.18 -25.93 -60.99
CA ALA A 7 28.07 -25.74 -59.52
C ALA A 7 27.39 -24.42 -59.19
N LEU A 8 26.24 -24.47 -58.52
CA LEU A 8 25.65 -23.32 -57.84
C LEU A 8 26.22 -23.23 -56.40
N SER A 9 26.99 -22.20 -56.16
CA SER A 9 27.44 -21.81 -54.84
C SER A 9 26.24 -21.20 -54.07
N ALA A 10 25.73 -21.92 -53.08
CA ALA A 10 24.76 -21.40 -52.15
C ALA A 10 25.48 -20.51 -51.12
N LEU A 11 25.32 -19.20 -51.25
CA LEU A 11 25.74 -18.23 -50.25
C LEU A 11 24.70 -18.26 -49.11
N ALA A 12 25.03 -18.94 -48.00
CA ALA A 12 24.23 -18.89 -46.79
C ALA A 12 24.41 -17.53 -46.14
N CYS A 13 23.43 -16.62 -46.32
CA CYS A 13 23.29 -15.44 -45.48
C CYS A 13 22.90 -15.87 -44.07
N LEU A 14 23.88 -15.89 -43.16
CA LEU A 14 23.59 -15.86 -41.73
C LEU A 14 23.00 -14.48 -41.42
N CYS A 15 21.66 -14.37 -41.43
CA CYS A 15 20.98 -13.29 -40.73
C CYS A 15 21.17 -13.53 -39.23
N ALA A 16 22.18 -12.92 -38.65
CA ALA A 16 22.21 -12.71 -37.20
C ALA A 16 20.98 -11.82 -36.88
N ALA A 17 19.92 -12.47 -36.42
CA ALA A 17 18.81 -11.77 -35.78
C ALA A 17 19.38 -11.11 -34.52
N THR A 18 19.84 -9.90 -34.65
CA THR A 18 19.99 -9.02 -33.47
C THR A 18 18.58 -8.88 -32.93
N THR A 19 18.30 -9.60 -31.84
CA THR A 19 17.13 -9.29 -31.01
C THR A 19 17.33 -7.86 -30.52
N ALA A 20 16.71 -6.91 -31.21
CA ALA A 20 16.66 -5.55 -30.72
C ALA A 20 16.07 -5.63 -29.30
N SER A 21 16.87 -5.28 -28.31
CA SER A 21 16.37 -5.11 -26.95
C SER A 21 15.23 -4.10 -27.05
N ALA A 22 14.06 -4.46 -26.51
CA ALA A 22 12.96 -3.53 -26.47
C ALA A 22 13.42 -2.25 -25.75
N GLU A 23 13.01 -1.09 -26.29
CA GLU A 23 13.33 0.19 -25.69
C GLU A 23 12.86 0.23 -24.22
N PRO A 24 13.70 0.68 -23.26
CA PRO A 24 13.31 0.78 -21.86
C PRO A 24 12.01 1.57 -21.69
N LEU A 25 11.26 1.26 -20.62
CA LEU A 25 10.05 2.02 -20.29
C LEU A 25 10.43 3.37 -19.69
N SER A 26 9.87 4.46 -20.20
CA SER A 26 10.22 5.79 -19.69
C SER A 26 9.64 6.04 -18.29
N ALA A 27 10.25 6.96 -17.54
CA ALA A 27 9.73 7.40 -16.26
C ALA A 27 8.34 8.05 -16.43
N GLU A 28 8.16 8.80 -17.51
CA GLU A 28 6.90 9.44 -17.86
C GLU A 28 5.77 8.44 -18.09
N GLU A 29 6.04 7.30 -18.73
CA GLU A 29 5.04 6.23 -18.92
C GLU A 29 4.69 5.54 -17.59
N LEU A 30 5.71 5.20 -16.78
CA LEU A 30 5.53 4.35 -15.61
C LEU A 30 4.94 5.09 -14.40
N PHE A 31 5.30 6.35 -14.21
CA PHE A 31 4.89 7.15 -13.05
C PHE A 31 3.73 8.11 -13.32
N ARG A 32 3.18 8.10 -14.52
CA ARG A 32 1.94 8.79 -14.84
C ARG A 32 0.81 8.31 -13.95
N ALA A 33 -0.02 9.23 -13.45
CA ALA A 33 -1.17 8.87 -12.64
C ALA A 33 -2.11 7.93 -13.39
N ALA A 34 -2.47 6.84 -12.72
CA ALA A 34 -3.43 5.89 -13.27
C ALA A 34 -4.78 6.56 -13.51
N PRO A 35 -5.38 6.46 -14.73
CA PRO A 35 -6.68 7.04 -15.02
C PRO A 35 -7.82 6.39 -14.22
N LEU A 36 -7.59 5.24 -13.61
CA LEU A 36 -8.55 4.57 -12.73
C LEU A 36 -8.01 4.52 -11.30
N GLY A 37 -8.60 5.33 -10.42
CA GLY A 37 -8.37 5.29 -8.99
C GLY A 37 -9.43 4.49 -8.23
N GLU A 38 -9.84 4.98 -7.05
CA GLU A 38 -10.94 4.42 -6.26
C GLU A 38 -12.23 4.36 -7.08
N ALA A 39 -12.99 3.28 -6.94
CA ALA A 39 -14.30 3.12 -7.59
C ALA A 39 -15.27 2.38 -6.68
N SER A 40 -16.54 2.80 -6.70
CA SER A 40 -17.60 2.19 -5.89
C SER A 40 -18.97 2.39 -6.56
N LEU A 41 -19.84 1.40 -6.39
CA LEU A 41 -21.24 1.46 -6.84
C LEU A 41 -22.09 2.25 -5.85
N SER A 42 -23.11 2.98 -6.35
CA SER A 42 -24.18 3.45 -5.47
C SER A 42 -24.90 2.25 -4.84
N PRO A 43 -25.51 2.40 -3.65
CA PRO A 43 -26.14 1.27 -2.97
C PRO A 43 -27.19 0.54 -3.81
N ASP A 44 -27.91 1.25 -4.68
CA ASP A 44 -28.90 0.68 -5.61
C ASP A 44 -28.31 0.16 -6.94
N GLY A 45 -26.99 0.29 -7.12
CA GLY A 45 -26.30 -0.14 -8.34
C GLY A 45 -26.64 0.66 -9.59
N LYS A 46 -27.21 1.87 -9.45
CA LYS A 46 -27.54 2.74 -10.57
C LYS A 46 -26.35 3.53 -11.07
N TYR A 47 -25.50 3.98 -10.16
CA TYR A 47 -24.34 4.81 -10.45
C TYR A 47 -23.03 4.10 -10.10
N LEU A 48 -21.99 4.43 -10.86
CA LEU A 48 -20.60 4.13 -10.54
C LEU A 48 -19.85 5.43 -10.28
N GLY A 49 -19.39 5.64 -9.06
CA GLY A 49 -18.39 6.67 -8.77
C GLY A 49 -16.98 6.14 -9.01
N THR A 50 -16.11 6.97 -9.56
CA THR A 50 -14.70 6.65 -9.70
C THR A 50 -13.84 7.90 -9.67
N ILE A 51 -12.65 7.82 -9.06
CA ILE A 51 -11.63 8.84 -9.16
C ILE A 51 -10.80 8.54 -10.40
N VAL A 52 -10.64 9.55 -11.25
CA VAL A 52 -9.95 9.43 -12.54
C VAL A 52 -8.88 10.51 -12.60
N ALA A 53 -7.66 10.15 -13.01
CA ALA A 53 -6.65 11.16 -13.32
C ALA A 53 -7.04 11.89 -14.60
N ASP A 54 -7.18 13.22 -14.50
CA ASP A 54 -7.49 14.11 -15.62
C ASP A 54 -6.16 14.68 -16.13
N GLY A 55 -5.75 14.21 -17.30
CA GLY A 55 -4.45 14.54 -17.83
C GLY A 55 -3.31 13.69 -17.27
N ILE A 56 -2.33 14.30 -16.61
CA ILE A 56 -1.12 13.61 -16.14
C ILE A 56 -1.21 13.28 -14.66
N ASP A 57 -1.79 14.16 -13.85
CA ASP A 57 -1.65 14.09 -12.40
C ASP A 57 -2.89 14.58 -11.61
N THR A 58 -3.73 15.44 -12.18
CA THR A 58 -4.90 16.00 -11.50
C THR A 58 -6.03 14.97 -11.42
N ARG A 59 -6.57 14.75 -10.20
CA ARG A 59 -7.60 13.76 -9.92
C ARG A 59 -8.99 14.39 -9.84
N SER A 60 -9.91 13.79 -10.57
CA SER A 60 -11.32 14.20 -10.67
C SER A 60 -12.24 13.08 -10.20
N LEU A 61 -13.37 13.40 -9.61
CA LEU A 61 -14.44 12.44 -9.31
C LEU A 61 -15.43 12.43 -10.48
N ILE A 62 -15.60 11.27 -11.09
CA ILE A 62 -16.57 11.05 -12.16
C ILE A 62 -17.62 10.06 -11.67
N VAL A 63 -18.88 10.38 -11.89
CA VAL A 63 -20.00 9.47 -11.60
C VAL A 63 -20.71 9.17 -12.92
N TYR A 64 -20.75 7.89 -13.27
CA TYR A 64 -21.46 7.38 -14.45
C TYR A 64 -22.84 6.86 -14.07
N ASP A 65 -23.87 7.25 -14.82
CA ASP A 65 -25.15 6.49 -14.83
C ASP A 65 -24.92 5.17 -15.58
N LEU A 66 -25.07 4.04 -14.90
CA LEU A 66 -24.78 2.73 -15.49
C LEU A 66 -25.78 2.29 -16.56
N LYS A 67 -26.90 3.01 -16.73
CA LYS A 67 -27.89 2.75 -17.78
C LYS A 67 -27.30 3.06 -19.17
N ASP A 68 -26.65 4.21 -19.33
CA ASP A 68 -26.18 4.74 -20.60
C ASP A 68 -24.73 5.25 -20.58
N LEU A 69 -24.05 5.16 -19.44
CA LEU A 69 -22.69 5.66 -19.17
C LEU A 69 -22.56 7.18 -19.28
N THR A 70 -23.66 7.92 -19.10
CA THR A 70 -23.59 9.39 -19.05
C THR A 70 -22.77 9.81 -17.82
N PRO A 71 -21.66 10.58 -18.00
CA PRO A 71 -20.82 11.02 -16.89
C PRO A 71 -21.32 12.34 -16.29
N THR A 72 -21.20 12.44 -14.98
CA THR A 72 -21.24 13.70 -14.25
C THR A 72 -19.89 13.85 -13.53
N ALA A 73 -19.19 14.96 -13.70
CA ALA A 73 -17.83 15.12 -13.22
C ALA A 73 -17.67 16.29 -12.26
N LEU A 74 -16.90 16.08 -11.21
CA LEU A 74 -16.29 17.11 -10.38
C LEU A 74 -14.79 17.08 -10.65
N ARG A 75 -14.30 18.12 -11.33
CA ARG A 75 -12.90 18.19 -11.72
C ARG A 75 -12.05 18.70 -10.58
N GLY A 76 -10.91 18.04 -10.36
CA GLY A 76 -9.82 18.59 -9.60
C GLY A 76 -9.17 19.77 -10.30
N THR A 77 -8.26 20.43 -9.62
CA THR A 77 -7.40 21.49 -10.15
C THR A 77 -5.95 21.16 -9.84
N ASP A 78 -5.02 21.90 -10.40
CA ASP A 78 -3.59 21.71 -10.12
C ASP A 78 -3.27 21.84 -8.62
N GLU A 79 -4.02 22.68 -7.91
CA GLU A 79 -3.86 22.90 -6.47
C GLU A 79 -4.69 21.95 -5.61
N ASN A 80 -5.84 21.46 -6.11
CA ASN A 80 -6.79 20.68 -5.31
C ASN A 80 -7.20 19.40 -6.04
N ASP A 81 -6.82 18.28 -5.47
CA ASP A 81 -7.17 16.94 -5.94
C ASP A 81 -8.30 16.32 -5.13
N ILE A 82 -9.05 15.44 -5.76
CA ILE A 82 -10.01 14.59 -5.06
C ILE A 82 -9.29 13.32 -4.62
N SER A 83 -9.19 13.12 -3.31
CA SER A 83 -8.40 12.01 -2.74
C SER A 83 -9.20 10.74 -2.53
N THR A 84 -10.45 10.85 -2.08
CA THR A 84 -11.34 9.71 -1.80
C THR A 84 -12.80 10.15 -1.85
N PHE A 85 -13.71 9.19 -1.99
CA PHE A 85 -15.16 9.44 -1.90
C PHE A 85 -15.89 8.26 -1.26
N ARG A 86 -17.12 8.51 -0.79
CA ARG A 86 -18.00 7.47 -0.24
C ARG A 86 -19.47 7.80 -0.49
N TRP A 87 -20.24 6.81 -0.89
CA TRP A 87 -21.69 6.93 -0.99
C TRP A 87 -22.33 7.04 0.39
N ILE A 88 -23.23 8.00 0.56
CA ILE A 88 -24.06 8.16 1.77
C ILE A 88 -25.54 7.96 1.51
N SER A 89 -25.94 7.88 0.22
CA SER A 89 -27.26 7.41 -0.23
C SER A 89 -27.14 6.93 -1.68
N ASN A 90 -28.27 6.59 -2.30
CA ASN A 90 -28.31 6.17 -3.71
C ASN A 90 -27.90 7.28 -4.69
N ASP A 91 -28.03 8.54 -4.30
CA ASP A 91 -27.81 9.71 -5.16
C ASP A 91 -26.89 10.78 -4.54
N LYS A 92 -26.34 10.50 -3.37
CA LYS A 92 -25.45 11.44 -2.65
C LYS A 92 -24.18 10.77 -2.21
N LEU A 93 -23.07 11.49 -2.29
CA LEU A 93 -21.76 11.06 -1.85
C LEU A 93 -21.06 12.15 -1.04
N VAL A 94 -20.07 11.74 -0.28
CA VAL A 94 -19.07 12.62 0.32
C VAL A 94 -17.73 12.35 -0.32
N PHE A 95 -16.88 13.38 -0.36
CA PHE A 95 -15.52 13.27 -0.92
C PHE A 95 -14.57 14.18 -0.18
N SER A 96 -13.29 13.82 -0.18
CA SER A 96 -12.22 14.61 0.41
C SER A 96 -11.37 15.26 -0.67
N LEU A 97 -10.92 16.49 -0.37
CA LEU A 97 -9.94 17.21 -1.18
C LEU A 97 -8.56 17.13 -0.54
N THR A 98 -7.52 17.24 -1.35
CA THR A 98 -6.16 17.53 -0.90
C THR A 98 -5.66 18.79 -1.57
N PHE A 99 -4.86 19.58 -0.84
CA PHE A 99 -4.12 20.71 -1.37
C PHE A 99 -2.65 20.30 -1.61
N ASP A 100 -2.07 20.75 -2.72
CA ASP A 100 -0.72 20.36 -3.16
C ASP A 100 -0.49 18.83 -3.11
N LYS A 101 -1.57 18.04 -3.29
CA LYS A 101 -1.57 16.56 -3.26
C LYS A 101 -1.18 15.92 -1.91
N ILE A 102 -0.84 16.71 -0.92
CA ILE A 102 -0.29 16.28 0.36
C ILE A 102 -1.27 16.60 1.51
N TRP A 103 -1.83 17.81 1.52
CA TRP A 103 -2.56 18.31 2.68
C TRP A 103 -4.07 18.08 2.57
N PRO A 104 -4.69 17.30 3.48
CA PRO A 104 -6.14 17.13 3.50
C PRO A 104 -6.87 18.46 3.69
N GLN A 105 -7.83 18.75 2.82
CA GLN A 105 -8.62 19.99 2.77
C GLN A 105 -10.08 19.80 3.17
N GLY A 106 -10.34 18.81 4.02
CA GLY A 106 -11.67 18.58 4.56
C GLY A 106 -12.54 17.59 3.79
N LEU A 107 -13.78 17.45 4.23
CA LEU A 107 -14.80 16.58 3.69
C LEU A 107 -15.98 17.40 3.17
N TYR A 108 -16.46 17.07 1.98
CA TYR A 108 -17.54 17.75 1.27
C TYR A 108 -18.65 16.78 0.90
N ALA A 109 -19.87 17.25 0.76
CA ALA A 109 -21.01 16.45 0.29
C ALA A 109 -21.57 17.02 -1.02
N ALA A 110 -22.03 16.13 -1.90
CA ALA A 110 -22.67 16.49 -3.16
C ALA A 110 -23.76 15.50 -3.56
N LYS A 111 -24.78 15.98 -4.28
CA LYS A 111 -25.70 15.12 -5.04
C LYS A 111 -25.14 14.81 -6.43
N VAL A 112 -25.30 13.59 -6.88
CA VAL A 112 -24.84 13.14 -8.21
C VAL A 112 -25.34 14.06 -9.33
N THR A 113 -26.64 14.41 -9.30
CA THR A 113 -27.25 15.26 -10.32
C THR A 113 -26.77 16.71 -10.32
N ARG A 114 -26.06 17.13 -9.27
CA ARG A 114 -25.49 18.48 -9.07
C ARG A 114 -24.15 18.39 -8.36
N ILE A 115 -23.24 17.57 -8.86
CA ILE A 115 -21.97 17.27 -8.17
C ILE A 115 -21.09 18.51 -7.97
N THR A 116 -21.26 19.52 -8.81
CA THR A 116 -20.54 20.82 -8.71
C THR A 116 -21.15 21.76 -7.67
N ASP A 117 -22.38 21.51 -7.20
CA ASP A 117 -23.03 22.25 -6.10
C ASP A 117 -22.76 21.55 -4.78
N PHE A 118 -21.48 21.41 -4.42
CA PHE A 118 -21.04 20.76 -3.19
C PHE A 118 -20.90 21.73 -2.04
N TYR A 119 -20.94 21.22 -0.83
CA TYR A 119 -20.81 22.00 0.41
C TYR A 119 -19.96 21.26 1.44
N PRO A 120 -19.21 22.02 2.29
CA PRO A 120 -18.33 21.42 3.27
C PRO A 120 -19.13 20.79 4.43
N LEU A 121 -18.69 19.60 4.84
CA LEU A 121 -19.02 19.01 6.14
C LEU A 121 -17.93 19.33 7.17
N ASN A 122 -16.70 19.42 6.71
CA ASN A 122 -15.55 19.87 7.49
C ASN A 122 -14.51 20.46 6.52
N ARG A 123 -13.86 21.57 6.91
CA ARG A 123 -12.94 22.30 6.00
C ARG A 123 -11.46 22.07 6.26
N TYR A 124 -11.06 21.57 7.44
CA TYR A 124 -9.65 21.73 7.86
C TYR A 124 -8.97 20.48 8.39
N ASN A 125 -9.67 19.35 8.51
CA ASN A 125 -9.12 18.16 9.15
C ASN A 125 -9.23 16.94 8.25
N ALA A 126 -8.26 16.04 8.36
CA ALA A 126 -8.46 14.70 7.84
C ALA A 126 -9.66 14.06 8.54
N THR A 127 -10.62 13.62 7.77
CA THR A 127 -11.89 13.13 8.28
C THR A 127 -12.17 11.74 7.75
N VAL A 128 -12.43 10.81 8.66
CA VAL A 128 -12.82 9.44 8.33
C VAL A 128 -14.33 9.30 8.55
N VAL A 129 -15.04 8.81 7.53
CA VAL A 129 -16.44 8.43 7.64
C VAL A 129 -16.51 7.05 8.29
N VAL A 130 -16.89 6.99 9.56
CA VAL A 130 -17.00 5.75 10.34
C VAL A 130 -18.28 4.99 9.97
N GLY A 131 -19.39 5.70 9.82
CA GLY A 131 -20.67 5.08 9.48
C GLY A 131 -21.63 6.04 8.79
N VAL A 132 -22.59 5.46 8.10
CA VAL A 132 -23.72 6.14 7.46
C VAL A 132 -24.99 5.44 7.93
N PRO A 133 -25.67 5.95 8.96
CA PRO A 133 -26.83 5.30 9.56
C PRO A 133 -28.00 5.14 8.57
N GLU A 134 -28.41 3.90 8.29
CA GLU A 134 -29.51 3.61 7.34
C GLU A 134 -30.85 4.11 7.84
N GLU A 135 -31.11 4.00 9.14
CA GLU A 135 -32.37 4.42 9.77
C GLU A 135 -32.46 5.94 9.98
N ARG A 136 -31.37 6.66 9.73
CA ARG A 136 -31.27 8.12 9.85
C ARG A 136 -30.68 8.73 8.58
N PRO A 137 -31.45 8.74 7.49
CA PRO A 137 -30.98 9.25 6.20
C PRO A 137 -30.34 10.64 6.30
N GLY A 138 -29.30 10.85 5.55
CA GLY A 138 -28.57 12.12 5.54
C GLY A 138 -27.61 12.35 6.72
N LYS A 139 -27.56 11.46 7.71
CA LYS A 139 -26.59 11.55 8.80
C LYS A 139 -25.32 10.82 8.48
N VAL A 140 -24.19 11.34 8.98
CA VAL A 140 -22.87 10.72 8.85
C VAL A 140 -22.13 10.77 10.17
N LEU A 141 -21.46 9.67 10.51
CA LEU A 141 -20.61 9.54 11.68
C LEU A 141 -19.16 9.79 11.27
N LEU A 142 -18.54 10.82 11.82
CA LEU A 142 -17.22 11.28 11.43
C LEU A 142 -16.23 11.16 12.58
N TRP A 143 -15.04 10.70 12.25
CA TRP A 143 -13.87 10.76 13.11
C TRP A 143 -12.85 11.72 12.52
N TYR A 144 -12.50 12.75 13.27
CA TYR A 144 -11.50 13.74 12.87
C TYR A 144 -10.11 13.28 13.28
N ARG A 145 -9.19 13.20 12.31
CA ARG A 145 -7.76 12.95 12.55
C ARG A 145 -7.00 14.25 12.40
N SER A 146 -6.10 14.55 13.33
CA SER A 146 -5.19 15.70 13.18
C SER A 146 -4.15 15.39 12.12
N VAL A 147 -3.91 16.32 11.22
CA VAL A 147 -2.86 16.24 10.16
C VAL A 147 -1.60 17.00 10.53
N THR A 148 -1.70 17.90 11.49
CA THR A 148 -0.59 18.76 11.91
C THR A 148 -0.18 18.37 13.30
N GLY A 149 0.63 17.37 13.52
CA GLY A 149 1.31 17.04 14.79
C GLY A 149 0.78 17.62 16.11
N ASN A 150 -0.25 18.45 16.07
CA ASN A 150 -0.88 19.11 17.17
C ASN A 150 -2.00 18.24 17.75
N LYS A 151 -1.63 17.39 18.68
CA LYS A 151 -2.26 17.03 19.95
C LYS A 151 -3.77 16.80 19.97
N SER A 152 -4.34 15.98 19.16
CA SER A 152 -5.50 15.16 19.52
C SER A 152 -6.21 14.63 18.28
N GLN A 153 -5.98 13.39 18.01
CA GLN A 153 -7.05 12.58 17.41
C GLN A 153 -8.27 12.80 18.30
N SER A 154 -9.35 13.28 17.72
CA SER A 154 -10.55 13.55 18.51
C SER A 154 -10.99 12.25 19.19
N ALA A 155 -10.88 12.18 20.51
CA ALA A 155 -11.38 11.05 21.31
C ALA A 155 -12.93 10.99 21.27
N ARG A 156 -13.50 11.23 20.08
CA ARG A 156 -14.95 11.30 19.88
C ARG A 156 -15.34 11.09 18.43
N ILE A 157 -16.53 10.56 18.24
CA ILE A 157 -17.25 10.57 16.96
C ILE A 157 -18.18 11.77 16.95
N THR A 158 -18.21 12.47 15.83
CA THR A 158 -19.14 13.58 15.58
C THR A 158 -20.15 13.13 14.53
N GLU A 159 -21.43 13.25 14.84
CA GLU A 159 -22.50 13.00 13.88
C GLU A 159 -22.96 14.33 13.29
N LEU A 160 -22.92 14.44 11.97
CA LEU A 160 -23.38 15.62 11.23
C LEU A 160 -24.56 15.30 10.34
N ASP A 161 -25.35 16.34 10.04
CA ASP A 161 -26.41 16.31 9.04
C ASP A 161 -25.85 16.71 7.67
N ALA A 162 -25.60 15.71 6.83
CA ALA A 162 -25.11 15.90 5.47
C ALA A 162 -26.22 16.35 4.49
N ASP A 163 -27.46 16.58 4.92
CA ASP A 163 -28.53 17.13 4.08
C ASP A 163 -28.65 18.65 4.17
N GLN A 164 -28.04 19.26 5.16
CA GLN A 164 -28.05 20.71 5.33
C GLN A 164 -26.96 21.36 4.48
N LYS A 165 -27.32 22.34 3.66
CA LYS A 165 -26.38 23.08 2.77
C LYS A 165 -25.27 23.84 3.50
N HIS A 166 -25.39 24.03 4.79
CA HIS A 166 -24.38 24.68 5.63
C HIS A 166 -23.57 23.67 6.47
N GLY A 167 -23.59 22.42 6.12
CA GLY A 167 -22.65 21.30 6.33
C GLY A 167 -22.18 20.95 7.74
N ASP A 168 -22.25 21.84 8.68
CA ASP A 168 -21.69 21.73 10.02
C ASP A 168 -22.75 21.63 11.12
N VAL A 169 -23.97 21.23 10.77
CA VAL A 169 -25.03 21.03 11.76
C VAL A 169 -24.73 19.79 12.58
N LEU A 170 -24.12 20.04 13.74
CA LEU A 170 -23.84 19.02 14.74
C LEU A 170 -25.15 18.41 15.26
N VAL A 171 -25.30 17.10 15.09
CA VAL A 171 -26.41 16.33 15.64
C VAL A 171 -26.07 15.86 17.06
N ARG A 172 -24.95 15.17 17.20
CA ARG A 172 -24.43 14.69 18.49
C ARG A 172 -22.94 14.40 18.46
N THR A 173 -22.37 14.29 19.64
CA THR A 173 -20.99 13.85 19.85
C THR A 173 -20.96 12.63 20.77
N ILE A 174 -20.26 11.58 20.37
CA ILE A 174 -20.06 10.37 21.16
C ILE A 174 -18.59 10.33 21.59
N ARG A 175 -18.34 10.37 22.90
CA ARG A 175 -16.99 10.30 23.46
C ARG A 175 -16.48 8.86 23.43
N ALA A 176 -15.17 8.69 23.26
CA ALA A 176 -14.53 7.39 23.36
C ALA A 176 -14.64 6.78 24.76
N PRO A 177 -14.51 5.45 24.88
CA PRO A 177 -14.35 4.81 26.18
C PRO A 177 -13.10 5.33 26.89
N LYS A 178 -13.11 5.27 28.23
CA LYS A 178 -11.95 5.65 29.03
C LYS A 178 -10.89 4.57 29.00
N GLY A 179 -9.64 4.94 28.98
CA GLY A 179 -8.51 4.01 29.15
C GLY A 179 -7.85 3.57 27.84
N GLY A 180 -6.88 4.34 27.40
CA GLY A 180 -6.04 4.03 26.25
C GLY A 180 -6.19 5.00 25.07
N SER A 181 -5.27 4.88 24.12
CA SER A 181 -5.34 5.57 22.84
C SER A 181 -6.30 4.85 21.89
N ILE A 182 -6.98 5.61 21.03
CA ILE A 182 -7.94 5.03 20.07
C ILE A 182 -7.15 4.41 18.93
N ASP A 183 -7.35 3.11 18.70
CA ASP A 183 -6.83 2.38 17.54
C ASP A 183 -7.83 2.40 16.36
N GLY A 184 -9.12 2.36 16.65
CA GLY A 184 -10.14 2.41 15.59
C GLY A 184 -11.57 2.35 16.07
N TRP A 185 -12.47 2.73 15.15
CA TRP A 185 -13.91 2.72 15.32
C TRP A 185 -14.54 1.81 14.28
N LEU A 186 -15.55 1.06 14.68
CA LEU A 186 -16.31 0.20 13.77
C LEU A 186 -17.79 0.51 13.89
N SER A 187 -18.44 0.69 12.75
CA SER A 187 -19.91 0.71 12.66
C SER A 187 -20.45 -0.72 12.54
N ASP A 188 -21.71 -0.86 12.90
CA ASP A 188 -22.49 -2.06 12.55
C ASP A 188 -22.82 -2.11 11.05
N ARG A 189 -23.54 -3.14 10.64
CA ARG A 189 -23.93 -3.33 9.24
C ARG A 189 -24.99 -2.33 8.75
N ARG A 190 -25.63 -1.59 9.66
CA ARG A 190 -26.60 -0.52 9.37
C ARG A 190 -25.99 0.88 9.45
N GLY A 191 -24.67 0.95 9.66
CA GLY A 191 -23.90 2.20 9.70
C GLY A 191 -23.95 2.95 11.04
N GLU A 192 -24.53 2.35 12.10
CA GLU A 192 -24.49 2.91 13.45
C GLU A 192 -23.16 2.58 14.14
N LEU A 193 -22.69 3.48 15.02
CA LEU A 193 -21.50 3.24 15.83
C LEU A 193 -21.72 2.02 16.74
N ALA A 194 -20.84 1.05 16.67
CA ALA A 194 -20.97 -0.20 17.40
C ALA A 194 -19.78 -0.50 18.30
N LEU A 195 -18.55 -0.38 17.80
CA LEU A 195 -17.35 -0.80 18.51
C LEU A 195 -16.26 0.28 18.48
N CYS A 196 -15.45 0.31 19.54
CA CYS A 196 -14.22 1.09 19.62
C CYS A 196 -13.08 0.19 20.06
N ARG A 197 -11.97 0.21 19.33
CA ARG A 197 -10.72 -0.42 19.75
C ARG A 197 -9.83 0.64 20.37
N THR A 198 -9.21 0.30 21.49
CA THR A 198 -8.20 1.14 22.14
C THR A 198 -6.95 0.32 22.43
N TRP A 199 -5.83 1.01 22.58
CA TRP A 199 -4.56 0.42 22.99
C TRP A 199 -4.15 0.98 24.34
N SER A 200 -3.85 0.09 25.29
CA SER A 200 -3.26 0.47 26.58
C SER A 200 -2.49 -0.68 27.20
N LYS A 201 -1.44 -0.38 27.97
CA LYS A 201 -0.62 -1.35 28.68
C LYS A 201 -0.15 -2.53 27.81
N GLY A 202 0.24 -2.25 26.57
CA GLY A 202 0.79 -3.25 25.66
C GLY A 202 -0.24 -4.21 25.05
N ARG A 203 -1.55 -3.90 25.09
CA ARG A 203 -2.59 -4.73 24.48
C ARG A 203 -3.74 -3.93 23.92
N PHE A 204 -4.47 -4.55 22.99
CA PHE A 204 -5.73 -4.04 22.50
C PHE A 204 -6.88 -4.34 23.46
N HIS A 205 -7.82 -3.39 23.55
CA HIS A 205 -9.09 -3.51 24.22
C HIS A 205 -10.20 -3.23 23.22
N LEU A 206 -11.30 -3.94 23.33
CA LEU A 206 -12.50 -3.75 22.52
C LEU A 206 -13.66 -3.31 23.41
N PHE A 207 -14.36 -2.26 23.00
CA PHE A 207 -15.52 -1.75 23.69
C PHE A 207 -16.74 -1.77 22.77
N GLN A 208 -17.87 -2.22 23.29
CA GLN A 208 -19.17 -2.14 22.62
C GLN A 208 -19.93 -0.91 23.07
N TYR A 209 -20.49 -0.17 22.13
CA TYR A 209 -21.34 1.00 22.39
C TYR A 209 -22.79 0.60 22.46
N THR A 210 -23.50 1.02 23.52
CA THR A 210 -24.95 0.87 23.67
C THR A 210 -25.62 2.22 23.40
N ALA A 211 -26.23 2.38 22.24
CA ALA A 211 -26.82 3.66 21.82
C ALA A 211 -27.93 4.16 22.76
N ALA A 212 -28.71 3.23 23.37
CA ALA A 212 -29.81 3.57 24.28
C ALA A 212 -29.35 4.21 25.60
N SER A 213 -28.22 3.76 26.16
CA SER A 213 -27.65 4.31 27.41
C SER A 213 -26.55 5.35 27.14
N GLY A 214 -25.94 5.34 25.95
CA GLY A 214 -24.76 6.14 25.62
C GLY A 214 -23.47 5.64 26.27
N GLU A 215 -23.45 4.40 26.74
CA GLU A 215 -22.35 3.82 27.49
C GLU A 215 -21.52 2.83 26.69
N TRP A 216 -20.27 2.66 27.13
CA TRP A 216 -19.33 1.69 26.60
C TRP A 216 -19.14 0.53 27.58
N THR A 217 -19.23 -0.69 27.09
CA THR A 217 -18.94 -1.90 27.85
C THR A 217 -17.73 -2.59 27.25
N GLU A 218 -16.71 -2.90 28.07
CA GLU A 218 -15.55 -3.64 27.59
C GLU A 218 -15.95 -5.09 27.26
N VAL A 219 -15.57 -5.54 26.07
CA VAL A 219 -15.77 -6.91 25.60
C VAL A 219 -14.63 -7.78 26.16
N PRO A 220 -14.90 -8.93 26.80
CA PRO A 220 -13.86 -9.79 27.36
C PRO A 220 -13.15 -10.60 26.26
N LEU A 221 -12.56 -9.90 25.29
CA LEU A 221 -11.88 -10.48 24.14
C LEU A 221 -10.47 -10.97 24.54
N ALA A 222 -10.04 -12.11 23.97
CA ALA A 222 -8.68 -12.59 24.13
C ALA A 222 -7.66 -11.55 23.60
N ALA A 223 -6.54 -11.38 24.33
CA ALA A 223 -5.57 -10.31 24.07
C ALA A 223 -4.94 -10.35 22.66
N ASN A 224 -4.87 -11.53 22.05
CA ASN A 224 -4.34 -11.76 20.70
C ASN A 224 -5.43 -11.80 19.61
N ALA A 225 -6.69 -11.51 19.97
CA ALA A 225 -7.80 -11.43 18.99
C ALA A 225 -8.00 -9.99 18.53
N ARG A 226 -8.23 -9.83 17.22
CA ARG A 226 -8.49 -8.55 16.58
C ARG A 226 -9.89 -8.53 15.96
N ALA A 227 -10.75 -7.61 16.44
CA ALA A 227 -12.06 -7.40 15.85
C ALA A 227 -11.94 -6.76 14.46
N MET A 228 -12.60 -7.37 13.48
CA MET A 228 -12.62 -6.95 12.09
C MET A 228 -13.92 -6.22 11.72
N ALA A 229 -15.05 -6.74 12.18
CA ALA A 229 -16.35 -6.21 11.82
C ALA A 229 -17.43 -6.66 12.81
N MET A 230 -18.48 -5.86 12.95
CA MET A 230 -19.71 -6.25 13.63
C MET A 230 -20.53 -7.21 12.76
N ASP A 231 -21.19 -8.20 13.37
CA ASP A 231 -22.16 -9.05 12.66
C ASP A 231 -23.53 -8.36 12.57
N TYR A 232 -24.44 -8.88 11.74
CA TYR A 232 -25.81 -8.36 11.58
C TYR A 232 -26.69 -8.50 12.82
N ASP A 233 -26.46 -9.50 13.65
CA ASP A 233 -27.26 -9.76 14.85
C ASP A 233 -26.98 -8.80 16.02
N LEU A 234 -25.98 -7.94 15.90
CA LEU A 234 -25.55 -6.94 16.89
C LEU A 234 -25.03 -7.53 18.22
N HIS A 235 -24.95 -8.85 18.34
CA HIS A 235 -24.47 -9.56 19.52
C HIS A 235 -23.10 -10.19 19.32
N HIS A 236 -22.66 -10.31 18.07
CA HIS A 236 -21.40 -10.92 17.69
C HIS A 236 -20.55 -9.99 16.83
N ALA A 237 -19.25 -10.20 16.90
CA ALA A 237 -18.28 -9.61 15.98
C ALA A 237 -17.46 -10.71 15.29
N TRP A 238 -17.00 -10.44 14.10
CA TRP A 238 -16.00 -11.24 13.41
C TRP A 238 -14.62 -10.83 13.88
N VAL A 239 -13.86 -11.79 14.35
CA VAL A 239 -12.52 -11.58 14.89
C VAL A 239 -11.52 -12.50 14.22
N VAL A 240 -10.28 -12.06 14.14
CA VAL A 240 -9.16 -12.90 13.74
C VAL A 240 -8.28 -13.11 14.96
N ILE A 241 -7.92 -14.37 15.21
CA ILE A 241 -7.04 -14.79 16.30
C ILE A 241 -5.94 -15.69 15.74
N PHE A 242 -4.71 -15.52 16.24
CA PHE A 242 -3.63 -16.45 15.94
C PHE A 242 -3.58 -17.57 16.98
N THR A 243 -3.55 -18.82 16.51
CA THR A 243 -3.42 -20.02 17.35
C THR A 243 -2.13 -20.73 16.97
N ALA A 244 -1.20 -20.87 17.92
CA ALA A 244 0.06 -21.56 17.70
C ALA A 244 -0.16 -22.98 17.15
N GLY A 245 0.56 -23.32 16.09
CA GLY A 245 0.44 -24.60 15.39
C GLY A 245 -0.77 -24.74 14.45
N LYS A 246 -1.68 -23.75 14.42
CA LYS A 246 -2.82 -23.71 13.47
C LYS A 246 -2.76 -22.55 12.51
N GLY A 247 -2.25 -21.39 12.94
CA GLY A 247 -2.22 -20.15 12.18
C GLY A 247 -3.32 -19.17 12.58
N TYR A 248 -3.67 -18.26 11.67
CA TYR A 248 -4.74 -17.30 11.85
C TYR A 248 -6.10 -17.93 11.58
N GLU A 249 -7.04 -17.68 12.46
CA GLU A 249 -8.39 -18.21 12.39
C GLU A 249 -9.41 -17.07 12.39
N LEU A 250 -10.28 -17.02 11.37
CA LEU A 250 -11.44 -16.13 11.34
C LEU A 250 -12.59 -16.80 12.09
N ARG A 251 -13.03 -16.16 13.16
CA ARG A 251 -14.05 -16.68 14.08
C ARG A 251 -15.11 -15.64 14.37
N ARG A 252 -16.28 -16.10 14.76
CA ARG A 252 -17.35 -15.29 15.31
C ARG A 252 -17.22 -15.25 16.82
N CYS A 253 -17.31 -14.06 17.43
CA CYS A 253 -17.12 -13.81 18.86
C CYS A 253 -18.40 -13.25 19.47
N ASN A 254 -18.88 -13.83 20.56
CA ASN A 254 -19.96 -13.27 21.36
C ASN A 254 -19.43 -12.06 22.15
N LEU A 255 -20.04 -10.90 21.96
CA LEU A 255 -19.57 -9.65 22.57
C LEU A 255 -19.79 -9.57 24.09
N SER A 256 -20.77 -10.32 24.62
CA SER A 256 -21.07 -10.32 26.06
C SER A 256 -20.15 -11.25 26.85
N THR A 257 -19.78 -12.40 26.28
CA THR A 257 -19.00 -13.44 26.98
C THR A 257 -17.56 -13.53 26.51
N GLY A 258 -17.24 -13.02 25.30
CA GLY A 258 -15.94 -13.23 24.65
C GLY A 258 -15.76 -14.61 24.03
N ASP A 259 -16.76 -15.48 24.09
CA ASP A 259 -16.68 -16.83 23.56
C ASP A 259 -16.53 -16.82 22.03
N LEU A 260 -15.66 -17.69 21.55
CA LEU A 260 -15.36 -17.85 20.13
C LEU A 260 -16.04 -19.11 19.58
N GLU A 261 -16.79 -18.92 18.48
CA GLU A 261 -17.29 -20.06 17.71
C GLU A 261 -16.16 -20.80 16.97
N ASN A 262 -16.49 -21.91 16.31
CA ASN A 262 -15.53 -22.61 15.46
C ASN A 262 -15.02 -21.72 14.32
N PRO A 263 -13.76 -21.87 13.87
CA PRO A 263 -13.25 -21.07 12.78
C PRO A 263 -13.99 -21.37 11.47
N VAL A 264 -14.32 -20.32 10.72
CA VAL A 264 -14.89 -20.44 9.36
C VAL A 264 -13.79 -20.46 8.30
N LEU A 265 -12.60 -19.96 8.63
CA LEU A 265 -11.41 -19.97 7.79
C LEU A 265 -10.16 -20.04 8.67
N THR A 266 -9.15 -20.78 8.21
CA THR A 266 -7.84 -20.87 8.85
C THR A 266 -6.75 -20.74 7.80
N ASP A 267 -5.73 -19.93 8.09
CA ASP A 267 -4.51 -19.83 7.28
C ASP A 267 -3.27 -20.00 8.17
N ALA A 268 -2.44 -20.98 7.82
CA ALA A 268 -1.26 -21.32 8.62
C ALA A 268 -0.11 -20.30 8.46
N ASN A 269 -0.11 -19.50 7.39
CA ASN A 269 1.05 -18.70 6.99
C ASN A 269 0.76 -17.20 6.90
N TYR A 270 -0.50 -16.82 6.61
CA TYR A 270 -0.85 -15.42 6.31
C TYR A 270 -1.95 -14.89 7.21
N ASP A 271 -1.82 -13.63 7.59
CA ASP A 271 -2.77 -12.94 8.46
C ASP A 271 -4.07 -12.58 7.72
N ILE A 272 -5.11 -13.37 7.92
CA ILE A 272 -6.47 -13.12 7.42
C ILE A 272 -6.98 -11.75 7.88
N GLY A 273 -6.54 -11.27 9.04
CA GLY A 273 -6.97 -10.00 9.63
C GLY A 273 -6.45 -8.76 8.90
N THR A 274 -5.55 -8.89 7.92
CA THR A 274 -5.19 -7.79 7.00
C THR A 274 -6.19 -7.64 5.85
N GLY A 275 -7.13 -8.57 5.73
CA GLY A 275 -8.10 -8.61 4.65
C GLY A 275 -9.37 -7.79 4.88
N ILE A 276 -10.27 -7.87 3.93
CA ILE A 276 -11.57 -7.21 3.91
C ILE A 276 -12.66 -8.28 4.00
N LEU A 277 -13.57 -8.12 4.95
CA LEU A 277 -14.76 -8.95 5.09
C LEU A 277 -15.91 -8.37 4.27
N TYR A 278 -16.52 -9.20 3.46
CA TYR A 278 -17.69 -8.86 2.63
C TYR A 278 -18.96 -9.45 3.25
N PHE A 279 -20.03 -8.67 3.27
CA PHE A 279 -21.29 -9.05 3.90
C PHE A 279 -22.44 -8.87 2.92
N SER A 280 -23.27 -9.89 2.77
CA SER A 280 -24.48 -9.81 1.94
C SER A 280 -25.60 -9.06 2.69
N PRO A 281 -26.06 -7.91 2.18
CA PRO A 281 -27.23 -7.24 2.76
C PRO A 281 -28.53 -8.04 2.55
N VAL A 282 -28.58 -8.86 1.51
CA VAL A 282 -29.74 -9.69 1.18
C VAL A 282 -29.88 -10.86 2.17
N GLU A 283 -28.79 -11.59 2.41
CA GLU A 283 -28.81 -12.74 3.33
C GLU A 283 -28.51 -12.37 4.77
N GLN A 284 -28.06 -11.13 5.03
CA GLN A 284 -27.61 -10.62 6.33
C GLN A 284 -26.56 -11.52 6.97
N LYS A 285 -25.56 -11.93 6.17
CA LYS A 285 -24.47 -12.84 6.59
C LYS A 285 -23.14 -12.42 6.04
N LEU A 286 -22.07 -12.92 6.65
CA LEU A 286 -20.72 -12.87 6.09
C LEU A 286 -20.73 -13.60 4.74
N ALA A 287 -20.40 -12.88 3.67
CA ALA A 287 -20.35 -13.43 2.31
C ALA A 287 -18.99 -14.05 2.00
N GLY A 288 -17.92 -13.46 2.50
CA GLY A 288 -16.58 -13.95 2.29
C GLY A 288 -15.51 -13.00 2.81
N VAL A 289 -14.27 -13.32 2.50
CA VAL A 289 -13.09 -12.54 2.84
C VAL A 289 -12.11 -12.53 1.67
N ILE A 290 -11.51 -11.37 1.43
CA ILE A 290 -10.35 -11.22 0.54
C ILE A 290 -9.17 -10.76 1.39
N TYR A 291 -8.06 -11.46 1.33
CA TYR A 291 -6.82 -11.06 2.00
C TYR A 291 -5.60 -11.39 1.13
N LEU A 292 -4.46 -10.90 1.54
CA LEU A 292 -3.24 -10.99 0.78
C LEU A 292 -2.38 -12.17 1.25
N GLN A 293 -2.24 -13.18 0.40
CA GLN A 293 -1.18 -14.19 0.48
C GLN A 293 0.01 -13.72 -0.39
N ARG A 294 0.56 -14.55 -1.27
CA ARG A 294 1.51 -14.11 -2.32
C ARG A 294 0.86 -13.22 -3.36
N LYS A 295 -0.42 -13.38 -3.52
CA LYS A 295 -1.35 -12.60 -4.32
C LYS A 295 -2.68 -12.47 -3.58
N PRO A 296 -3.59 -11.58 -3.97
CA PRO A 296 -4.93 -11.54 -3.39
C PRO A 296 -5.64 -12.88 -3.55
N VAL A 297 -6.27 -13.36 -2.47
CA VAL A 297 -7.08 -14.58 -2.48
C VAL A 297 -8.47 -14.29 -1.92
N SER A 298 -9.48 -14.90 -2.52
CA SER A 298 -10.89 -14.73 -2.17
C SER A 298 -11.45 -16.05 -1.64
N PHE A 299 -12.09 -16.01 -0.48
CA PHE A 299 -12.84 -17.14 0.09
C PHE A 299 -14.29 -16.74 0.27
N TRP A 300 -15.19 -17.37 -0.51
CA TRP A 300 -16.61 -17.06 -0.53
C TRP A 300 -17.43 -18.13 0.19
N PHE A 301 -18.21 -17.71 1.17
CA PHE A 301 -19.13 -18.56 1.95
C PHE A 301 -20.54 -18.58 1.35
N LEU A 302 -20.90 -17.52 0.59
CA LEU A 302 -22.20 -17.42 -0.07
C LEU A 302 -22.10 -17.68 -1.57
N LYS A 303 -23.11 -18.39 -2.10
CA LYS A 303 -23.13 -18.90 -3.48
C LYS A 303 -23.05 -17.80 -4.53
N ASP A 304 -23.76 -16.69 -4.34
CA ASP A 304 -23.82 -15.61 -5.34
C ASP A 304 -22.45 -14.96 -5.56
N PHE A 305 -21.71 -14.76 -4.48
CA PHE A 305 -20.34 -14.25 -4.56
C PHE A 305 -19.37 -15.26 -5.16
N ALA A 306 -19.51 -16.54 -4.80
CA ALA A 306 -18.67 -17.60 -5.39
C ALA A 306 -18.93 -17.74 -6.89
N VAL A 307 -20.18 -17.63 -7.34
CA VAL A 307 -20.55 -17.69 -8.76
C VAL A 307 -20.06 -16.46 -9.51
N ALA A 308 -20.16 -15.26 -8.90
CA ALA A 308 -19.62 -14.03 -9.49
C ALA A 308 -18.11 -14.14 -9.69
N GLN A 309 -17.36 -14.57 -8.66
CA GLN A 309 -15.91 -14.78 -8.73
C GLN A 309 -15.55 -15.81 -9.81
N ALA A 310 -16.19 -16.98 -9.80
CA ALA A 310 -15.91 -18.03 -10.80
C ALA A 310 -16.24 -17.59 -12.23
N SER A 311 -17.19 -16.67 -12.40
CA SER A 311 -17.56 -16.15 -13.72
C SER A 311 -16.45 -15.24 -14.27
N ILE A 312 -15.90 -14.34 -13.45
CA ILE A 312 -14.81 -13.46 -13.86
C ILE A 312 -13.52 -14.25 -14.05
N ASP A 313 -13.17 -15.17 -13.15
CA ASP A 313 -11.97 -16.00 -13.24
C ASP A 313 -11.94 -16.86 -14.51
N LYS A 314 -13.10 -17.35 -14.92
CA LYS A 314 -13.22 -18.11 -16.17
C LYS A 314 -12.97 -17.26 -17.42
N LEU A 315 -13.35 -15.99 -17.38
CA LEU A 315 -13.20 -15.06 -18.50
C LEU A 315 -11.83 -14.37 -18.52
N ARG A 316 -11.21 -14.29 -17.36
CA ARG A 316 -9.89 -13.64 -17.14
C ARG A 316 -8.96 -14.60 -16.37
N PRO A 317 -8.57 -15.73 -16.97
CA PRO A 317 -7.80 -16.76 -16.25
C PRO A 317 -6.34 -16.36 -15.96
N ASP A 318 -5.81 -15.38 -16.69
CA ASP A 318 -4.40 -14.99 -16.63
C ASP A 318 -4.16 -13.80 -15.67
N THR A 319 -5.21 -13.32 -15.00
CA THR A 319 -5.15 -12.20 -14.06
C THR A 319 -5.63 -12.59 -12.67
N ASP A 320 -5.25 -11.79 -11.66
CA ASP A 320 -5.82 -11.85 -10.32
C ASP A 320 -7.07 -10.98 -10.29
N ASN A 321 -8.25 -11.61 -10.17
CA ASN A 321 -9.53 -10.91 -10.24
C ASN A 321 -10.03 -10.62 -8.83
N VAL A 322 -9.94 -9.36 -8.42
CA VAL A 322 -10.26 -8.92 -7.05
C VAL A 322 -11.61 -8.21 -7.04
N LEU A 323 -12.57 -8.72 -6.27
CA LEU A 323 -13.81 -8.00 -6.01
C LEU A 323 -13.51 -6.70 -5.25
N VAL A 324 -14.00 -5.59 -5.79
CA VAL A 324 -13.84 -4.25 -5.19
C VAL A 324 -15.10 -3.83 -4.46
N ASP A 325 -16.26 -3.99 -5.11
CA ASP A 325 -17.54 -3.54 -4.59
C ASP A 325 -18.73 -4.29 -5.24
N PHE A 326 -19.91 -4.15 -4.67
CA PHE A 326 -21.15 -4.70 -5.22
C PHE A 326 -22.35 -3.90 -4.74
N ASP A 327 -23.48 -3.97 -5.47
CA ASP A 327 -24.72 -3.28 -5.11
C ASP A 327 -25.47 -4.01 -3.97
N LYS A 328 -26.35 -3.30 -3.25
CA LYS A 328 -27.13 -3.88 -2.14
C LYS A 328 -28.04 -5.04 -2.56
N ALA A 329 -28.40 -5.14 -3.84
CA ALA A 329 -29.19 -6.23 -4.39
C ALA A 329 -28.36 -7.48 -4.70
N VAL A 330 -27.01 -7.41 -4.57
CA VAL A 330 -26.06 -8.49 -4.89
C VAL A 330 -26.24 -8.98 -6.33
N ARG A 331 -26.40 -8.06 -7.26
CA ARG A 331 -26.57 -8.34 -8.69
C ARG A 331 -25.46 -7.80 -9.55
N LYS A 332 -24.85 -6.70 -9.14
CA LYS A 332 -23.75 -6.06 -9.84
C LYS A 332 -22.48 -6.15 -8.99
N PHE A 333 -21.40 -6.62 -9.60
CA PHE A 333 -20.12 -6.82 -8.95
C PHE A 333 -19.04 -6.07 -9.72
N LEU A 334 -18.28 -5.26 -9.00
CA LEU A 334 -17.18 -4.48 -9.54
C LEU A 334 -15.87 -5.18 -9.23
N PHE A 335 -15.14 -5.59 -10.26
CA PHE A 335 -13.85 -6.25 -10.15
C PHE A 335 -12.71 -5.38 -10.64
N THR A 336 -11.52 -5.62 -10.10
CA THR A 336 -10.26 -5.20 -10.70
C THR A 336 -9.48 -6.45 -11.10
N GLU A 337 -9.15 -6.53 -12.38
CA GLU A 337 -8.14 -7.46 -12.88
C GLU A 337 -6.76 -6.85 -12.64
N THR A 338 -5.84 -7.60 -12.08
CA THR A 338 -4.48 -7.14 -11.79
C THR A 338 -3.47 -8.29 -11.91
N GLY A 339 -2.18 -7.99 -11.81
CA GLY A 339 -1.10 -8.97 -11.85
C GLY A 339 0.24 -8.28 -12.00
N SER A 340 1.33 -9.01 -11.98
CA SER A 340 2.68 -8.40 -12.06
C SER A 340 2.97 -7.69 -13.39
N GLN A 341 2.31 -8.13 -14.46
CA GLN A 341 2.41 -7.55 -15.79
C GLN A 341 1.12 -6.82 -16.20
N HIS A 342 0.19 -6.65 -15.29
CA HIS A 342 -1.13 -6.07 -15.53
C HIS A 342 -1.39 -4.95 -14.52
N PRO A 343 -1.25 -3.67 -14.92
CA PRO A 343 -1.44 -2.52 -14.02
C PRO A 343 -2.83 -2.42 -13.41
N GLY A 344 -3.85 -2.92 -14.10
CA GLY A 344 -5.23 -3.01 -13.64
C GLY A 344 -6.24 -2.68 -14.73
N THR A 345 -7.30 -3.48 -14.79
CA THR A 345 -8.51 -3.20 -15.60
C THR A 345 -9.73 -3.28 -14.70
N ARG A 346 -10.65 -2.36 -14.85
CA ARG A 346 -11.89 -2.35 -14.07
C ARG A 346 -13.03 -2.95 -14.89
N GLU A 347 -13.75 -3.90 -14.31
CA GLU A 347 -14.89 -4.56 -14.95
C GLU A 347 -16.12 -4.62 -14.05
N LEU A 348 -17.28 -4.44 -14.65
CA LEU A 348 -18.59 -4.58 -14.03
C LEU A 348 -19.25 -5.85 -14.54
N LEU A 349 -19.48 -6.82 -13.64
CA LEU A 349 -20.28 -8.00 -13.88
C LEU A 349 -21.73 -7.72 -13.44
N ASP A 350 -22.69 -7.85 -14.35
CA ASP A 350 -24.12 -7.81 -14.05
C ASP A 350 -24.71 -9.23 -14.15
N MET A 351 -25.06 -9.81 -13.01
CA MET A 351 -25.60 -11.15 -12.90
C MET A 351 -27.05 -11.26 -13.44
N GLY A 352 -27.78 -10.14 -13.45
CA GLY A 352 -29.14 -10.07 -13.97
C GLY A 352 -29.18 -10.21 -15.50
N THR A 353 -28.31 -9.48 -16.18
CA THR A 353 -28.18 -9.52 -17.65
C THR A 353 -27.15 -10.56 -18.11
N LYS A 354 -26.33 -11.11 -17.20
CA LYS A 354 -25.20 -12.02 -17.47
C LYS A 354 -24.18 -11.40 -18.42
N THR A 355 -23.89 -10.13 -18.22
CA THR A 355 -22.94 -9.38 -19.05
C THR A 355 -21.76 -8.90 -18.21
N ILE A 356 -20.59 -8.80 -18.85
CA ILE A 356 -19.43 -8.11 -18.31
C ILE A 356 -19.19 -6.88 -19.18
N ARG A 357 -18.92 -5.75 -18.50
CA ARG A 357 -18.62 -4.48 -19.14
C ARG A 357 -17.28 -3.97 -18.64
N GLY A 358 -16.32 -3.79 -19.56
CA GLY A 358 -15.08 -3.09 -19.27
C GLY A 358 -15.35 -1.62 -18.99
N LEU A 359 -14.74 -1.10 -17.92
CA LEU A 359 -14.88 0.28 -17.46
C LEU A 359 -13.61 1.10 -17.70
N GLY A 360 -12.52 0.45 -18.10
CA GLY A 360 -11.25 1.08 -18.48
C GLY A 360 -10.04 0.42 -17.82
N ASP A 361 -8.87 0.83 -18.32
CA ASP A 361 -7.56 0.34 -17.90
C ASP A 361 -6.85 1.39 -17.03
N ALA A 362 -6.10 0.92 -16.01
CA ALA A 362 -5.30 1.79 -15.13
C ALA A 362 -4.09 2.40 -15.86
N ALA A 363 -3.58 1.75 -16.89
CA ALA A 363 -2.46 2.25 -17.68
C ALA A 363 -2.61 1.78 -19.15
N PRO A 364 -3.57 2.33 -19.90
CA PRO A 364 -3.84 1.88 -21.28
C PRO A 364 -2.65 2.06 -22.21
N TRP A 365 -1.75 3.00 -21.92
CA TRP A 365 -0.52 3.24 -22.69
C TRP A 365 0.55 2.14 -22.49
N LEU A 366 0.41 1.28 -21.47
CA LEU A 366 1.31 0.15 -21.22
C LEU A 366 0.82 -1.17 -21.82
N LYS A 367 -0.36 -1.19 -22.46
CA LYS A 367 -1.01 -2.42 -22.92
C LYS A 367 -0.12 -3.33 -23.77
N ASP A 368 0.66 -2.74 -24.68
CA ASP A 368 1.53 -3.47 -25.61
C ASP A 368 3.02 -3.36 -25.22
N ARG A 369 3.31 -2.86 -24.02
CA ARG A 369 4.69 -2.72 -23.54
C ARG A 369 5.17 -4.01 -22.89
N PRO A 370 6.45 -4.38 -23.04
CA PRO A 370 7.01 -5.63 -22.54
C PRO A 370 7.26 -5.59 -21.02
N LEU A 371 6.18 -5.60 -20.23
CA LEU A 371 6.28 -5.68 -18.78
C LEU A 371 6.85 -7.02 -18.34
N ARG A 372 7.61 -7.05 -17.23
CA ARG A 372 8.28 -8.23 -16.71
C ARG A 372 7.49 -8.88 -15.57
N PRO A 373 7.43 -10.22 -15.53
CA PRO A 373 6.80 -10.91 -14.43
C PRO A 373 7.60 -10.75 -13.14
N VAL A 374 6.89 -10.53 -12.03
CA VAL A 374 7.43 -10.57 -10.68
C VAL A 374 7.11 -11.94 -10.08
N LYS A 375 8.14 -12.69 -9.67
CA LYS A 375 8.00 -14.07 -9.18
C LYS A 375 8.37 -14.18 -7.71
N PRO A 376 7.70 -15.04 -6.93
CA PRO A 376 8.08 -15.31 -5.56
C PRO A 376 9.49 -15.87 -5.47
N MET A 377 10.27 -15.39 -4.51
CA MET A 377 11.57 -15.90 -4.14
C MET A 377 11.57 -16.24 -2.64
N ASN A 378 11.88 -17.48 -2.29
CA ASN A 378 12.05 -17.86 -0.90
C ASN A 378 13.54 -17.88 -0.55
N TYR A 379 13.88 -17.40 0.62
CA TYR A 379 15.25 -17.43 1.12
C TYR A 379 15.31 -17.88 2.58
N LYS A 380 16.48 -18.25 3.03
CA LYS A 380 16.73 -18.67 4.40
C LYS A 380 17.74 -17.73 5.03
N THR A 381 17.37 -17.17 6.16
CA THR A 381 18.22 -16.28 6.95
C THR A 381 19.36 -17.05 7.63
N ARG A 382 20.40 -16.35 8.09
CA ARG A 382 21.56 -16.90 8.80
C ARG A 382 21.19 -17.69 10.07
N ASP A 383 20.09 -17.31 10.71
CA ASP A 383 19.53 -18.00 11.88
C ASP A 383 18.46 -19.06 11.55
N GLY A 384 18.27 -19.33 10.25
CA GLY A 384 17.49 -20.47 9.79
C GLY A 384 16.02 -20.22 9.50
N VAL A 385 15.52 -18.99 9.69
CA VAL A 385 14.13 -18.61 9.37
C VAL A 385 13.92 -18.61 7.86
N ARG A 386 12.79 -19.11 7.40
CA ARG A 386 12.38 -19.02 5.99
C ARG A 386 11.52 -17.79 5.79
N LEU A 387 11.98 -16.91 4.90
CA LEU A 387 11.28 -15.70 4.50
C LEU A 387 10.97 -15.74 3.01
N GLU A 388 10.04 -14.90 2.60
CA GLU A 388 9.69 -14.76 1.19
C GLU A 388 9.97 -13.33 0.72
N GLY A 389 10.32 -13.22 -0.55
CA GLY A 389 10.44 -11.97 -1.28
C GLY A 389 9.97 -12.17 -2.70
N TYR A 390 10.26 -11.22 -3.54
CA TYR A 390 9.89 -11.26 -4.95
C TYR A 390 11.05 -10.83 -5.81
N ALA A 391 11.12 -11.36 -7.04
CA ALA A 391 12.14 -10.97 -7.99
C ALA A 391 11.57 -10.78 -9.39
N ALA A 392 12.06 -9.73 -10.06
CA ALA A 392 11.90 -9.55 -11.50
C ALA A 392 13.27 -9.66 -12.15
N ILE A 393 13.35 -10.40 -13.26
CA ILE A 393 14.61 -10.71 -13.94
C ILE A 393 14.50 -10.23 -15.39
N PRO A 394 15.48 -9.48 -15.91
CA PRO A 394 15.49 -9.07 -17.31
C PRO A 394 15.73 -10.25 -18.24
N ASP A 395 15.36 -10.09 -19.51
CA ASP A 395 15.60 -11.11 -20.53
C ASP A 395 17.10 -11.40 -20.70
N GLY A 396 17.42 -12.66 -20.97
CA GLY A 396 18.78 -13.10 -21.24
C GLY A 396 19.66 -13.32 -20.01
N ALA A 397 19.19 -12.93 -18.81
CA ALA A 397 19.91 -13.17 -17.56
C ALA A 397 20.11 -14.67 -17.31
N SER A 398 21.35 -15.09 -17.10
CA SER A 398 21.73 -16.49 -16.85
C SER A 398 23.08 -16.54 -16.16
N PRO A 399 23.51 -17.68 -15.61
CA PRO A 399 24.85 -17.84 -15.07
C PRO A 399 26.00 -17.57 -16.05
N SER A 400 25.75 -17.71 -17.36
CA SER A 400 26.71 -17.34 -18.42
C SER A 400 26.63 -15.85 -18.83
N HIS A 401 25.54 -15.18 -18.46
CA HIS A 401 25.31 -13.75 -18.71
C HIS A 401 24.70 -13.12 -17.45
N PRO A 402 25.49 -12.98 -16.37
CA PRO A 402 25.01 -12.39 -15.13
C PRO A 402 24.69 -10.90 -15.34
N VAL A 403 23.67 -10.42 -14.63
CA VAL A 403 23.17 -9.05 -14.72
C VAL A 403 23.34 -8.30 -13.41
N PRO A 404 23.40 -6.96 -13.42
CA PRO A 404 23.38 -6.18 -12.20
C PRO A 404 22.10 -6.36 -11.40
N LEU A 405 22.15 -6.13 -10.09
CA LEU A 405 21.04 -6.24 -9.16
C LEU A 405 20.71 -4.91 -8.50
N VAL A 406 19.43 -4.58 -8.41
CA VAL A 406 18.91 -3.57 -7.47
C VAL A 406 18.06 -4.28 -6.42
N VAL A 407 18.47 -4.19 -5.16
CA VAL A 407 17.68 -4.63 -4.00
C VAL A 407 16.75 -3.49 -3.62
N LEU A 408 15.47 -3.62 -3.94
CA LEU A 408 14.44 -2.62 -3.69
C LEU A 408 13.73 -2.96 -2.38
N VAL A 409 13.96 -2.16 -1.34
CA VAL A 409 13.54 -2.45 0.03
C VAL A 409 12.35 -1.58 0.43
N HIS A 410 11.24 -2.22 0.81
CA HIS A 410 10.04 -1.51 1.24
C HIS A 410 10.23 -0.77 2.57
N GLY A 411 9.42 0.27 2.76
CA GLY A 411 9.37 1.06 3.99
C GLY A 411 8.43 0.49 5.06
N GLY A 412 8.08 1.33 6.00
CA GLY A 412 7.15 1.00 7.07
C GLY A 412 7.77 1.10 8.45
N PRO A 413 8.45 0.07 9.01
CA PRO A 413 8.93 -1.21 8.47
C PRO A 413 7.87 -2.29 8.25
N TRP A 414 6.63 -2.03 8.61
CA TRP A 414 5.54 -3.01 8.62
C TRP A 414 4.69 -3.03 7.34
N LEU A 415 5.25 -2.61 6.22
CA LEU A 415 4.68 -2.87 4.88
C LEU A 415 5.08 -4.27 4.41
N ARG A 416 4.76 -4.61 3.19
CA ARG A 416 5.26 -5.79 2.49
C ARG A 416 5.19 -5.60 0.98
N ASP A 417 6.10 -6.25 0.28
CA ASP A 417 6.04 -6.41 -1.16
C ASP A 417 5.19 -7.62 -1.55
N THR A 418 4.71 -7.62 -2.78
CA THR A 418 3.86 -8.66 -3.37
C THR A 418 4.22 -8.89 -4.84
N ALA A 419 3.65 -9.92 -5.45
CA ALA A 419 3.78 -10.17 -6.89
C ALA A 419 2.89 -9.25 -7.76
N ALA A 420 2.42 -8.12 -7.26
CA ALA A 420 1.60 -7.16 -8.03
C ALA A 420 2.46 -6.34 -9.01
N TYR A 421 1.78 -5.66 -9.94
CA TYR A 421 2.42 -4.63 -10.76
C TYR A 421 3.01 -3.52 -9.85
N ASN A 422 4.27 -3.21 -10.10
CA ASN A 422 4.98 -2.11 -9.42
C ASN A 422 5.77 -1.32 -10.48
N PRO A 423 5.51 -0.02 -10.66
CA PRO A 423 6.17 0.79 -11.68
C PRO A 423 7.68 0.93 -11.44
N GLU A 424 8.16 0.96 -10.18
CA GLU A 424 9.59 1.01 -9.86
C GLU A 424 10.30 -0.26 -10.32
N VAL A 425 9.69 -1.43 -10.06
CA VAL A 425 10.23 -2.71 -10.52
C VAL A 425 10.31 -2.74 -12.03
N GLN A 426 9.24 -2.30 -12.73
CA GLN A 426 9.21 -2.25 -14.19
C GLN A 426 10.23 -1.26 -14.76
N PHE A 427 10.40 -0.12 -14.08
CA PHE A 427 11.42 0.87 -14.42
C PHE A 427 12.83 0.26 -14.36
N LEU A 428 13.18 -0.35 -13.25
CA LEU A 428 14.50 -0.91 -13.02
C LEU A 428 14.79 -2.11 -13.94
N VAL A 429 13.83 -3.04 -14.06
CA VAL A 429 14.03 -4.25 -14.86
C VAL A 429 14.12 -3.95 -16.35
N SER A 430 13.46 -2.92 -16.86
CA SER A 430 13.54 -2.50 -18.26
C SER A 430 14.93 -1.93 -18.64
N ARG A 431 15.71 -1.52 -17.64
CA ARG A 431 17.09 -1.04 -17.80
C ARG A 431 18.14 -2.17 -17.76
N GLY A 432 17.68 -3.41 -17.61
CA GLY A 432 18.54 -4.58 -17.57
C GLY A 432 18.98 -5.00 -16.17
N TYR A 433 18.43 -4.40 -15.11
CA TYR A 433 18.71 -4.81 -13.75
C TYR A 433 17.78 -5.95 -13.32
N ALA A 434 18.31 -6.97 -12.64
CA ALA A 434 17.47 -7.80 -11.80
C ALA A 434 16.99 -6.97 -10.61
N VAL A 435 15.76 -7.20 -10.16
CA VAL A 435 15.19 -6.51 -9.01
C VAL A 435 14.80 -7.54 -7.96
N LEU A 436 15.26 -7.36 -6.73
CA LEU A 436 14.90 -8.18 -5.58
C LEU A 436 14.12 -7.33 -4.57
N GLN A 437 12.93 -7.77 -4.19
CA GLN A 437 12.08 -7.16 -3.16
C GLN A 437 12.00 -8.12 -1.96
N PRO A 438 12.88 -8.01 -0.96
CA PRO A 438 12.87 -8.89 0.21
C PRO A 438 11.80 -8.47 1.22
N ASN A 439 10.93 -9.39 1.64
CA ASN A 439 10.13 -9.21 2.84
C ASN A 439 10.95 -9.72 4.04
N TYR A 440 11.45 -8.79 4.82
CA TYR A 440 12.22 -9.05 6.04
C TYR A 440 11.30 -9.26 7.24
N ARG A 441 11.81 -9.78 8.36
CA ARG A 441 11.03 -9.85 9.60
C ARG A 441 10.50 -8.47 10.01
N GLY A 442 9.27 -8.41 10.49
CA GLY A 442 8.52 -7.17 10.67
C GLY A 442 7.55 -6.86 9.53
N SER A 443 7.76 -7.41 8.31
CA SER A 443 6.82 -7.23 7.20
C SER A 443 5.42 -7.74 7.56
N ALA A 444 4.38 -6.97 7.21
CA ALA A 444 3.00 -7.27 7.59
C ALA A 444 2.41 -8.48 6.86
N GLY A 445 1.36 -9.06 7.46
CA GLY A 445 0.54 -10.07 6.82
C GLY A 445 1.08 -11.50 6.87
N PHE A 446 2.15 -11.75 7.61
CA PHE A 446 2.68 -13.08 7.92
C PHE A 446 2.33 -13.51 9.34
N THR A 447 2.79 -14.69 9.76
CA THR A 447 2.62 -15.17 11.15
C THR A 447 3.31 -14.24 12.15
N PRO A 448 2.90 -14.24 13.43
CA PRO A 448 3.51 -13.36 14.44
C PRO A 448 5.02 -13.52 14.56
N GLU A 449 5.56 -14.74 14.38
CA GLU A 449 7.00 -15.01 14.42
C GLU A 449 7.77 -14.22 13.34
N ILE A 450 7.11 -13.87 12.24
CA ILE A 450 7.69 -13.04 11.18
C ILE A 450 7.32 -11.57 11.38
N SER A 451 6.02 -11.27 11.53
CA SER A 451 5.51 -9.90 11.44
C SER A 451 5.48 -9.15 12.76
N HIS A 452 5.36 -9.85 13.91
CA HIS A 452 5.12 -9.21 15.20
C HIS A 452 6.30 -9.32 16.16
N ASP A 453 6.87 -10.53 16.35
CA ASP A 453 7.86 -10.79 17.40
C ASP A 453 9.21 -10.07 17.16
N HIS A 454 9.46 -9.68 15.92
CA HIS A 454 10.66 -8.93 15.52
C HIS A 454 10.38 -7.51 15.05
N ARG A 455 9.18 -6.98 15.34
CA ARG A 455 8.65 -5.72 14.80
C ARG A 455 9.55 -4.51 15.04
N PHE A 456 10.40 -4.53 16.07
CA PHE A 456 11.31 -3.43 16.42
C PHE A 456 12.78 -3.89 16.50
N ASN A 457 13.11 -5.04 15.94
CA ASN A 457 14.50 -5.50 15.88
C ASN A 457 15.11 -5.10 14.53
N PHE A 458 15.49 -3.84 14.40
CA PHE A 458 15.96 -3.24 13.15
C PHE A 458 17.27 -3.86 12.66
N SER A 459 18.18 -4.24 13.57
CA SER A 459 19.41 -4.96 13.21
C SER A 459 19.07 -6.29 12.52
N ARG A 460 18.06 -7.01 13.03
CA ARG A 460 17.65 -8.28 12.45
C ARG A 460 16.97 -8.10 11.08
N MET A 461 16.19 -7.02 10.92
CA MET A 461 15.60 -6.69 9.62
C MET A 461 16.66 -6.38 8.58
N HIS A 462 17.72 -5.67 8.97
CA HIS A 462 18.89 -5.44 8.11
C HIS A 462 19.58 -6.76 7.73
N ASP A 463 19.82 -7.65 8.71
CA ASP A 463 20.40 -8.97 8.46
C ASP A 463 19.59 -9.79 7.45
N ASP A 464 18.25 -9.74 7.53
CA ASP A 464 17.36 -10.46 6.62
C ASP A 464 17.48 -9.96 5.17
N VAL A 465 17.59 -8.64 4.97
CA VAL A 465 17.80 -8.05 3.64
C VAL A 465 19.16 -8.47 3.08
N THR A 466 20.20 -8.44 3.90
CA THR A 466 21.55 -8.92 3.54
C THR A 466 21.53 -10.39 3.14
N ASP A 467 20.84 -11.24 3.92
CA ASP A 467 20.75 -12.68 3.65
C ASP A 467 19.98 -12.99 2.36
N ALA A 468 18.89 -12.23 2.08
CA ALA A 468 18.16 -12.31 0.83
C ALA A 468 19.05 -11.94 -0.36
N THR A 469 19.79 -10.83 -0.25
CA THR A 469 20.72 -10.36 -1.29
C THR A 469 21.80 -11.41 -1.58
N ARG A 470 22.46 -11.91 -0.55
CA ARG A 470 23.47 -12.97 -0.71
C ARG A 470 22.90 -14.26 -1.26
N ALA A 471 21.66 -14.62 -0.88
CA ALA A 471 20.99 -15.80 -1.44
C ALA A 471 20.72 -15.63 -2.93
N PHE A 472 20.33 -14.43 -3.37
CA PHE A 472 20.07 -14.16 -4.78
C PHE A 472 21.37 -14.11 -5.61
N VAL A 473 22.42 -13.50 -5.10
CA VAL A 473 23.75 -13.50 -5.75
C VAL A 473 24.27 -14.94 -5.93
N ARG A 474 24.08 -15.82 -4.95
CA ARG A 474 24.50 -17.25 -5.07
C ARG A 474 23.79 -18.04 -6.17
N THR A 475 22.72 -17.54 -6.78
CA THR A 475 22.09 -18.19 -7.95
C THR A 475 22.99 -18.18 -9.19
N GLY A 476 24.01 -17.30 -9.21
CA GLY A 476 24.92 -17.11 -10.33
C GLY A 476 24.38 -16.26 -11.48
N ILE A 477 23.10 -15.85 -11.44
CA ILE A 477 22.51 -14.97 -12.46
C ILE A 477 22.78 -13.48 -12.20
N ILE A 478 23.34 -13.15 -11.03
CA ILE A 478 23.66 -11.78 -10.61
C ILE A 478 25.19 -11.58 -10.66
N ASP A 479 25.61 -10.45 -11.23
CA ASP A 479 26.98 -9.99 -11.11
C ASP A 479 27.25 -9.48 -9.68
N PRO A 480 28.08 -10.17 -8.89
CA PRO A 480 28.29 -9.81 -7.48
C PRO A 480 29.01 -8.48 -7.29
N LYS A 481 29.60 -7.89 -8.33
CA LYS A 481 30.26 -6.58 -8.27
C LYS A 481 29.32 -5.41 -8.54
N HIS A 482 28.16 -5.69 -9.08
CA HIS A 482 27.18 -4.68 -9.50
C HIS A 482 25.84 -4.91 -8.79
N VAL A 483 25.85 -4.71 -7.47
CA VAL A 483 24.68 -4.82 -6.59
C VAL A 483 24.43 -3.46 -5.95
N ALA A 484 23.29 -2.84 -6.24
CA ALA A 484 22.81 -1.64 -5.56
C ALA A 484 21.72 -1.97 -4.56
N ILE A 485 21.53 -1.10 -3.57
CA ILE A 485 20.40 -1.14 -2.65
C ILE A 485 19.62 0.18 -2.74
N MET A 486 18.28 0.10 -2.81
CA MET A 486 17.38 1.24 -2.96
C MET A 486 16.17 1.09 -2.06
N GLY A 487 15.68 2.18 -1.45
CA GLY A 487 14.44 2.17 -0.71
C GLY A 487 14.01 3.52 -0.18
N GLY A 488 12.75 3.58 0.26
CA GLY A 488 12.15 4.77 0.85
C GLY A 488 11.83 4.59 2.34
N SER A 489 11.85 5.68 3.13
CA SER A 489 11.51 5.67 4.55
C SER A 489 12.39 4.68 5.33
N PHE A 490 11.81 3.70 6.01
CA PHE A 490 12.58 2.62 6.64
C PHE A 490 13.43 1.83 5.64
N GLY A 491 12.94 1.61 4.40
CA GLY A 491 13.74 1.04 3.31
C GLY A 491 14.95 1.92 2.94
N GLY A 492 14.79 3.24 3.03
CA GLY A 492 15.88 4.21 2.86
C GLY A 492 16.93 4.14 3.99
N TYR A 493 16.48 3.89 5.22
CA TYR A 493 17.37 3.54 6.33
C TYR A 493 18.17 2.28 6.02
N LEU A 494 17.47 1.20 5.61
CA LEU A 494 18.11 -0.09 5.28
C LEU A 494 19.07 0.03 4.09
N ALA A 495 18.79 0.92 3.13
CA ALA A 495 19.70 1.18 2.01
C ALA A 495 21.03 1.79 2.48
N VAL A 496 20.99 2.80 3.36
CA VAL A 496 22.21 3.41 3.91
C VAL A 496 22.90 2.50 4.94
N ALA A 497 22.13 1.78 5.76
CA ALA A 497 22.66 0.76 6.66
C ALA A 497 23.40 -0.36 5.88
N GLY A 498 22.88 -0.74 4.71
CA GLY A 498 23.51 -1.72 3.83
C GLY A 498 24.93 -1.31 3.42
N VAL A 499 25.13 -0.09 2.93
CA VAL A 499 26.46 0.40 2.53
C VAL A 499 27.34 0.77 3.74
N ALA A 500 26.76 0.98 4.93
CA ALA A 500 27.52 1.24 6.15
C ALA A 500 28.04 -0.06 6.79
N PHE A 501 27.19 -1.09 6.89
CA PHE A 501 27.51 -2.30 7.67
C PHE A 501 27.94 -3.50 6.81
N GLU A 502 27.66 -3.47 5.49
CA GLU A 502 27.95 -4.55 4.54
C GLU A 502 28.80 -4.04 3.36
N GLY A 503 29.86 -3.28 3.67
CA GLY A 503 30.63 -2.43 2.75
C GLY A 503 31.08 -3.04 1.41
N ASP A 504 31.25 -4.37 1.30
CA ASP A 504 31.64 -5.04 0.06
C ASP A 504 30.46 -5.64 -0.71
N LEU A 505 29.24 -5.59 -0.15
CA LEU A 505 28.06 -6.21 -0.77
C LEU A 505 27.38 -5.28 -1.77
N TYR A 506 27.35 -3.99 -1.46
CA TYR A 506 26.63 -2.99 -2.27
C TYR A 506 27.60 -1.95 -2.84
N CYS A 507 27.61 -1.80 -4.16
CA CYS A 507 28.47 -0.82 -4.83
C CYS A 507 27.89 0.61 -4.83
N CYS A 508 26.58 0.80 -4.57
CA CYS A 508 25.96 2.12 -4.38
C CYS A 508 24.61 1.99 -3.66
N ALA A 509 24.10 3.11 -3.15
CA ALA A 509 22.79 3.17 -2.51
C ALA A 509 21.95 4.34 -3.01
N VAL A 510 20.61 4.13 -3.08
CA VAL A 510 19.62 5.19 -3.30
C VAL A 510 18.67 5.21 -2.12
N THR A 511 18.49 6.37 -1.50
CA THR A 511 17.62 6.52 -0.34
C THR A 511 16.65 7.69 -0.53
N GLU A 512 15.37 7.46 -0.26
CA GLU A 512 14.30 8.45 -0.27
C GLU A 512 13.73 8.59 1.15
N ALA A 513 13.72 9.81 1.72
CA ALA A 513 13.13 10.12 3.02
C ALA A 513 13.55 9.15 4.15
N GLY A 514 14.83 8.72 4.16
CA GLY A 514 15.34 7.70 5.08
C GLY A 514 15.63 8.24 6.48
N VAL A 515 15.56 7.36 7.48
CA VAL A 515 15.95 7.64 8.87
C VAL A 515 17.42 7.26 9.07
N PHE A 516 18.27 8.21 9.48
CA PHE A 516 19.71 7.95 9.63
C PHE A 516 20.23 8.16 11.06
N ASP A 517 19.43 8.82 11.91
CA ASP A 517 19.66 9.06 13.33
C ASP A 517 18.40 8.64 14.10
N TRP A 518 18.38 7.40 14.60
CA TRP A 518 17.22 6.85 15.31
C TRP A 518 16.92 7.56 16.62
N ARG A 519 17.97 8.08 17.30
CA ARG A 519 17.77 8.83 18.53
C ARG A 519 17.02 10.15 18.27
N LYS A 520 17.36 10.83 17.16
CA LYS A 520 16.62 12.02 16.71
C LYS A 520 15.19 11.66 16.32
N GLN A 521 15.01 10.62 15.50
CA GLN A 521 13.67 10.21 15.04
C GLN A 521 12.73 9.94 16.21
N LEU A 522 13.15 9.12 17.17
CA LEU A 522 12.31 8.80 18.32
C LEU A 522 12.03 10.01 19.22
N LYS A 523 12.96 10.98 19.29
CA LYS A 523 12.72 12.24 19.99
C LYS A 523 11.68 13.10 19.25
N ASP A 524 11.81 13.25 17.94
CA ASP A 524 10.88 14.01 17.11
C ASP A 524 9.47 13.37 17.18
N ASP A 525 9.39 12.04 17.11
CA ASP A 525 8.16 11.29 17.29
C ASP A 525 7.53 11.53 18.67
N ALA A 526 8.31 11.51 19.74
CA ALA A 526 7.82 11.77 21.10
C ALA A 526 7.31 13.20 21.28
N ASP A 527 7.97 14.18 20.66
CA ASP A 527 7.57 15.58 20.69
C ASP A 527 6.29 15.85 19.85
N THR A 528 6.07 15.07 18.79
CA THR A 528 4.87 15.15 17.93
C THR A 528 3.71 14.30 18.46
N VAL A 529 3.99 13.28 19.25
CA VAL A 529 3.04 12.28 19.74
C VAL A 529 2.64 12.52 21.19
N GLU A 530 1.80 13.47 21.42
CA GLU A 530 0.76 13.34 22.46
C GLU A 530 -0.38 12.39 21.98
N SER A 531 -0.29 11.83 20.81
CA SER A 531 -1.24 10.87 20.25
C SER A 531 -0.61 9.47 20.28
N GLY A 532 -1.05 8.65 21.19
CA GLY A 532 -0.78 7.25 21.48
C GLY A 532 -0.31 6.25 20.39
N GLU A 533 0.09 6.66 19.22
CA GLU A 533 0.57 5.76 18.16
C GLU A 533 2.08 5.44 18.26
N SER A 534 2.90 6.31 18.82
CA SER A 534 4.34 6.04 19.00
C SER A 534 4.71 5.51 20.40
N VAL A 535 3.80 5.59 21.36
CA VAL A 535 4.02 4.95 22.67
C VAL A 535 4.31 3.46 22.54
N PRO A 536 3.64 2.67 21.65
CA PRO A 536 4.02 1.27 21.44
C PRO A 536 5.43 1.08 20.90
N ILE A 537 5.91 1.96 20.05
CA ILE A 537 7.27 1.87 19.48
C ILE A 537 8.31 2.10 20.58
N LEU A 538 8.11 3.13 21.40
CA LEU A 538 8.99 3.44 22.52
C LEU A 538 8.94 2.36 23.61
N ASP A 539 7.75 1.86 23.95
CA ASP A 539 7.56 0.81 24.94
C ASP A 539 8.19 -0.52 24.51
N GLU A 540 8.03 -0.90 23.23
CA GLU A 540 8.62 -2.13 22.69
C GLU A 540 10.15 -2.02 22.55
N ALA A 541 10.65 -0.89 22.06
CA ALA A 541 12.07 -0.68 21.92
C ALA A 541 12.79 -0.53 23.29
N ALA A 542 12.07 -0.14 24.34
CA ALA A 542 12.59 -0.09 25.72
C ALA A 542 12.67 -1.46 26.42
N LYS A 543 12.06 -2.51 25.83
CA LYS A 543 12.14 -3.87 26.40
C LYS A 543 13.57 -4.43 26.35
N PRO A 544 13.95 -5.33 27.27
CA PRO A 544 15.23 -6.02 27.19
C PRO A 544 15.39 -6.75 25.85
N GLY A 545 16.43 -6.39 25.10
CA GLY A 545 16.68 -6.88 23.73
C GLY A 545 16.12 -6.00 22.60
N GLY A 546 15.40 -4.92 22.90
CA GLY A 546 15.03 -3.90 21.91
C GLY A 546 16.23 -3.03 21.52
N ASP A 547 16.17 -2.42 20.32
CA ASP A 547 17.28 -1.63 19.76
C ASP A 547 17.41 -0.23 20.37
N LEU A 548 16.52 0.20 21.30
CA LEU A 548 16.67 1.50 21.99
C LEU A 548 17.99 1.64 22.75
N ALA A 549 18.45 0.56 23.38
CA ALA A 549 19.75 0.55 24.05
C ALA A 549 20.93 0.65 23.07
N ARG A 550 20.68 0.43 21.78
CA ARG A 550 21.65 0.37 20.69
C ARG A 550 21.35 1.37 19.58
N LEU A 551 20.55 2.41 19.83
CA LEU A 551 20.13 3.38 18.80
C LEU A 551 21.31 4.02 18.08
N ASP A 552 22.40 4.27 18.79
CA ASP A 552 23.60 4.85 18.19
C ASP A 552 24.33 3.83 17.29
N ASP A 553 24.29 2.53 17.67
CA ASP A 553 24.94 1.45 16.91
C ASP A 553 24.20 1.15 15.60
N ILE A 554 22.87 1.31 15.58
CA ILE A 554 22.05 1.07 14.38
C ILE A 554 21.83 2.32 13.51
N SER A 555 22.29 3.49 13.97
CA SER A 555 22.14 4.77 13.24
C SER A 555 23.26 4.95 12.22
N PRO A 556 23.01 4.85 10.89
CA PRO A 556 24.07 4.92 9.88
C PRO A 556 24.89 6.21 9.93
N ILE A 557 24.33 7.30 10.43
CA ILE A 557 25.03 8.58 10.57
C ILE A 557 26.26 8.48 11.48
N ASN A 558 26.22 7.60 12.48
CA ASN A 558 27.31 7.38 13.44
C ASN A 558 28.39 6.44 12.87
N HIS A 559 28.11 5.80 11.75
CA HIS A 559 29.00 4.87 11.03
C HIS A 559 29.35 5.39 9.63
N ALA A 560 29.23 6.69 9.41
CA ALA A 560 29.52 7.33 8.12
C ALA A 560 30.97 7.15 7.69
N ASP A 561 31.89 6.81 8.62
CA ASP A 561 33.27 6.45 8.34
C ASP A 561 33.42 5.09 7.64
N GLN A 562 32.43 4.23 7.69
CA GLN A 562 32.41 2.94 7.01
C GLN A 562 31.74 3.02 5.62
N ILE A 563 31.09 4.15 5.28
CA ILE A 563 30.44 4.36 3.99
C ILE A 563 31.45 4.84 2.96
N HIS A 564 31.72 4.01 1.96
CA HIS A 564 32.64 4.34 0.85
C HIS A 564 31.91 4.34 -0.50
N ALA A 565 30.79 3.64 -0.59
CA ALA A 565 29.98 3.56 -1.79
C ALA A 565 29.25 4.89 -2.09
N PRO A 566 29.09 5.27 -3.36
CA PRO A 566 28.28 6.42 -3.78
C PRO A 566 26.84 6.32 -3.25
N VAL A 567 26.26 7.47 -2.84
CA VAL A 567 24.90 7.53 -2.31
C VAL A 567 24.10 8.65 -3.00
N LEU A 568 22.93 8.30 -3.53
CA LEU A 568 21.89 9.26 -3.94
C LEU A 568 20.89 9.45 -2.80
N ILE A 569 20.77 10.67 -2.28
CA ILE A 569 19.88 11.03 -1.16
C ILE A 569 18.75 11.94 -1.67
N ALA A 570 17.52 11.46 -1.57
CA ALA A 570 16.34 12.19 -1.97
C ALA A 570 15.41 12.46 -0.78
N HIS A 571 14.74 13.64 -0.76
CA HIS A 571 13.83 14.01 0.32
C HIS A 571 12.89 15.15 -0.06
N GLY A 572 11.61 15.06 0.36
CA GLY A 572 10.68 16.18 0.34
C GLY A 572 10.93 17.12 1.53
N ILE A 573 10.98 18.45 1.28
CA ILE A 573 11.31 19.41 2.35
C ILE A 573 10.18 19.56 3.37
N GLU A 574 8.93 19.30 2.96
CA GLU A 574 7.74 19.36 3.82
C GLU A 574 7.36 17.99 4.40
N ASP A 575 8.34 17.09 4.52
CA ASP A 575 8.14 15.77 5.12
C ASP A 575 7.77 15.89 6.61
N GLY A 576 6.53 15.47 6.93
CA GLY A 576 5.99 15.47 8.30
C GLY A 576 6.23 14.17 9.06
N VAL A 577 6.92 13.17 8.46
CA VAL A 577 7.20 11.86 9.05
C VAL A 577 8.68 11.75 9.43
N VAL A 578 9.58 12.09 8.51
CA VAL A 578 11.03 12.12 8.74
C VAL A 578 11.55 13.53 8.43
N ASP A 579 12.17 14.16 9.41
CA ASP A 579 12.73 15.50 9.23
C ASP A 579 13.83 15.50 8.16
N VAL A 580 13.69 16.37 7.15
CA VAL A 580 14.66 16.56 6.05
C VAL A 580 16.10 16.83 6.55
N GLU A 581 16.24 17.34 7.76
CA GLU A 581 17.56 17.56 8.38
C GLU A 581 18.37 16.26 8.57
N GLN A 582 17.71 15.11 8.68
CA GLN A 582 18.41 13.83 8.68
C GLN A 582 19.17 13.61 7.37
N SER A 583 18.54 13.84 6.24
CA SER A 583 19.14 13.74 4.91
C SER A 583 20.19 14.80 4.64
N ARG A 584 19.97 16.04 5.06
CA ARG A 584 20.94 17.13 4.92
C ARG A 584 22.21 16.86 5.73
N LYS A 585 22.05 16.39 6.98
CA LYS A 585 23.16 16.04 7.87
C LYS A 585 23.99 14.89 7.30
N LEU A 586 23.32 13.81 6.85
CA LEU A 586 24.02 12.68 6.23
C LEU A 586 24.80 13.12 4.98
N ALA A 587 24.15 13.85 4.06
CA ALA A 587 24.79 14.35 2.85
C ALA A 587 26.04 15.19 3.16
N LYS A 588 25.95 16.05 4.17
CA LYS A 588 27.11 16.86 4.61
C LYS A 588 28.23 15.99 5.14
N VAL A 589 27.93 15.08 6.07
CA VAL A 589 28.96 14.21 6.69
C VAL A 589 29.68 13.36 5.65
N LEU A 590 28.95 12.78 4.71
CA LEU A 590 29.54 11.96 3.63
C LEU A 590 30.43 12.81 2.69
N ARG A 591 29.96 14.01 2.29
CA ARG A 591 30.75 14.92 1.46
C ARG A 591 32.05 15.38 2.16
N ASP A 592 31.97 15.72 3.46
CA ASP A 592 33.12 16.12 4.26
C ASP A 592 34.18 14.99 4.36
N ARG A 593 33.75 13.73 4.14
CA ARG A 593 34.60 12.53 4.10
C ARG A 593 35.08 12.16 2.69
N GLY A 594 34.65 12.88 1.67
CA GLY A 594 35.01 12.62 0.27
C GLY A 594 34.20 11.46 -0.39
N VAL A 595 33.12 11.00 0.22
CA VAL A 595 32.21 10.02 -0.41
C VAL A 595 31.41 10.71 -1.51
N PRO A 596 31.29 10.13 -2.71
CA PRO A 596 30.42 10.67 -3.76
C PRO A 596 28.96 10.71 -3.30
N VAL A 597 28.36 11.90 -3.23
CA VAL A 597 26.97 12.10 -2.81
C VAL A 597 26.22 12.97 -3.81
N GLU A 598 25.17 12.41 -4.37
CA GLU A 598 24.15 13.18 -5.10
C GLU A 598 22.96 13.48 -4.18
N THR A 599 22.27 14.59 -4.43
CA THR A 599 21.09 14.96 -3.63
C THR A 599 19.95 15.43 -4.51
N PHE A 600 18.72 15.02 -4.12
CA PHE A 600 17.48 15.42 -4.76
C PHE A 600 16.47 15.92 -3.70
N PHE A 601 16.38 17.21 -3.50
CA PHE A 601 15.44 17.83 -2.55
C PHE A 601 14.36 18.62 -3.28
N ARG A 602 13.09 18.45 -2.87
CA ARG A 602 11.96 19.17 -3.45
C ARG A 602 11.16 19.92 -2.40
N ARG A 603 10.82 21.18 -2.69
CA ARG A 603 10.24 22.11 -1.71
C ARG A 603 8.82 21.77 -1.31
N ILE A 604 7.98 21.35 -2.25
CA ILE A 604 6.54 21.11 -2.05
C ILE A 604 6.25 19.60 -2.00
N GLU A 605 7.22 18.82 -1.51
CA GLU A 605 7.05 17.38 -1.38
C GLU A 605 7.16 16.97 0.09
N GLY A 606 6.35 15.96 0.46
CA GLY A 606 6.28 15.40 1.80
C GLY A 606 7.10 14.13 1.95
N HIS A 607 6.50 13.11 2.59
CA HIS A 607 7.10 11.80 2.78
C HIS A 607 7.01 10.95 1.49
N GLY A 608 7.73 11.37 0.47
CA GLY A 608 7.72 10.84 -0.90
C GLY A 608 7.48 11.93 -1.95
N PHE A 609 7.57 11.58 -3.25
CA PHE A 609 7.32 12.48 -4.36
C PHE A 609 5.92 12.23 -4.94
N PHE A 610 4.97 13.10 -4.62
CA PHE A 610 3.57 12.98 -5.02
C PHE A 610 3.27 13.72 -6.32
N ASN A 611 4.00 14.83 -6.58
CA ASN A 611 3.90 15.56 -7.84
C ASN A 611 4.52 14.75 -8.98
N TYR A 612 3.79 14.59 -10.06
CA TYR A 612 4.25 13.81 -11.22
C TYR A 612 5.61 14.27 -11.75
N LYS A 613 5.78 15.59 -11.92
CA LYS A 613 7.04 16.14 -12.45
C LYS A 613 8.22 15.82 -11.55
N ASP A 614 8.08 16.04 -10.26
CA ASP A 614 9.16 15.80 -9.30
C ASP A 614 9.49 14.30 -9.19
N ARG A 615 8.47 13.44 -9.30
CA ARG A 615 8.65 11.98 -9.36
C ARG A 615 9.41 11.56 -10.63
N VAL A 616 9.05 12.07 -11.80
CA VAL A 616 9.75 11.79 -13.05
C VAL A 616 11.19 12.29 -12.99
N ASP A 617 11.41 13.53 -12.54
CA ASP A 617 12.75 14.11 -12.36
C ASP A 617 13.61 13.26 -11.41
N PHE A 618 13.01 12.73 -10.33
CA PHE A 618 13.71 11.83 -9.39
C PHE A 618 14.15 10.54 -10.10
N TYR A 619 13.26 9.89 -10.86
CA TYR A 619 13.63 8.66 -11.55
C TYR A 619 14.60 8.86 -12.72
N HIS A 620 14.64 10.03 -13.35
CA HIS A 620 15.72 10.39 -14.28
C HIS A 620 17.07 10.47 -13.56
N GLN A 621 17.09 11.02 -12.34
CA GLN A 621 18.34 11.04 -11.55
C GLN A 621 18.73 9.65 -11.05
N VAL A 622 17.75 8.81 -10.62
CA VAL A 622 17.98 7.40 -10.28
C VAL A 622 18.56 6.63 -11.47
N GLU A 623 18.01 6.81 -12.68
CA GLU A 623 18.53 6.21 -13.92
C GLU A 623 20.01 6.56 -14.15
N ALA A 624 20.32 7.85 -14.15
CA ALA A 624 21.69 8.32 -14.37
C ALA A 624 22.66 7.81 -13.30
N PHE A 625 22.27 7.86 -12.04
CA PHE A 625 23.05 7.40 -10.91
C PHE A 625 23.32 5.89 -10.96
N LEU A 626 22.29 5.07 -11.22
CA LEU A 626 22.44 3.62 -11.32
C LEU A 626 23.26 3.24 -12.57
N ALA A 627 23.05 3.90 -13.71
CA ALA A 627 23.84 3.63 -14.92
C ALA A 627 25.35 3.93 -14.72
N ALA A 628 25.68 4.98 -13.97
CA ALA A 628 27.07 5.33 -13.65
C ALA A 628 27.75 4.28 -12.73
N ASN A 629 26.99 3.60 -11.86
CA ASN A 629 27.52 2.69 -10.84
C ASN A 629 27.31 1.20 -11.18
N LEU A 630 26.27 0.83 -11.94
CA LEU A 630 25.94 -0.53 -12.32
C LEU A 630 26.09 -0.80 -13.83
N GLY A 631 26.19 0.23 -14.65
CA GLY A 631 25.90 0.13 -16.08
C GLY A 631 24.39 0.01 -16.33
N GLY A 632 23.99 -0.46 -17.51
CA GLY A 632 22.58 -0.62 -17.89
C GLY A 632 22.14 0.37 -18.97
N ALA A 633 20.90 0.18 -19.47
CA ALA A 633 20.34 1.04 -20.50
C ALA A 633 19.82 2.36 -19.88
N THR A 634 19.97 3.45 -20.60
CA THR A 634 19.42 4.76 -20.24
C THR A 634 18.62 5.34 -21.41
N LEU A 635 17.50 6.01 -21.10
CA LEU A 635 16.78 6.85 -22.05
C LEU A 635 17.20 8.32 -21.94
N THR A 636 17.63 8.72 -20.76
CA THR A 636 18.12 10.07 -20.51
C THR A 636 19.62 10.13 -20.83
N PRO A 637 20.11 11.07 -21.67
CA PRO A 637 21.53 11.24 -21.90
C PRO A 637 22.27 11.52 -20.59
N VAL A 638 23.26 10.69 -20.26
CA VAL A 638 24.16 10.94 -19.12
C VAL A 638 24.95 12.20 -19.46
N LYS A 639 24.79 13.28 -18.67
CA LYS A 639 25.49 14.56 -18.87
C LYS A 639 26.93 14.49 -18.41
#